data_56c0fb831ac2d6ed915f4ea109b276ec
#
_entry.id   56c0fb831ac2d6ed915f4ea109b276ec
#
_cell.length_a   1.000
_cell.length_b   1.000
_cell.length_c   1.000
_cell.angle_alpha   90.00
_cell.angle_beta   90.00
_cell.angle_gamma   90.00
#
_symmetry.space_group_name_H-M   'P 1'
#
loop_
_entity.id
_entity.type
_entity.pdbx_description
1 polymer ?
#
loop_
_entity_poly.entity_id
_entity_poly.type
_entity_poly.pdbx_seq_one_letter_code
_entity_poly.pdbx_strand_id
1 'polypeptide(L)'
;MSQSLMNTSTHVAAQIEEHLLKTVGVLPNEATLTNLMQAVSQVAREQLSRRWVATQAREKAAKSRRVVYLSMEFLMGRTLSNAMAALNMTDDASNGLANYAQKMEDVADREPDAALGNGGLGRLAACFLDSMATVGLPSFGYGIRYEYGMFAQDIQAGCQTEYPDPWLQNGTPWEFPRADITYPVRFGGWVERANGKSVWRNAGEVAAKAYDMVIPGHGTEKVSTLRLWKAVAPAHIDLNAFNTGDYARAASAKNEYENISWVLYPNDSTPAGRELRLKQEYFFVSASIQDLIARHLKEHPTLANLADKVAIHLNDTHPAIGVAELMRVLCDEQNMVWDEAWALCCKTFSYTNHTLMPEALETWPVALMQHVLPRHLELIFQINKEFLEMAARHRPNDNAFLSRLSLIDEHGERRVRMANLSIVGSHKVNGVSALHSDLLVQTIFADFASIWPDRFTNMTNGVTPRRWLAQANPELSSLLDSTLGQSWRLNLDQLQGLNSRKSDAVFQKSFMEIKRNNKVRLAAYIERTAGIKVSPDSMFDVQVKRIHEYKRQLLNVLHVITRYQAILANPDEAWVPRTVIFAGKAASSYHTAKSIIRLIHDVGSVINNDPRVGDKLKLVFIPNYGVSVAEIIMPGADLSEQISTAGTEASGTGNMKLALNGALTIGTDDGANIEIRQNVGDDNIFIFGLKTPEVQALRQSGYISRHYYDSLPALKSVLDAVAGGQFSPDEPNRYGPMVDSLIGGGDHYMLLADYASYVETQLRVDDLYRTPAKWCERAIANVAGMGVFSSDRTIREYARQIWHIEPDTL
;
A
#
# COMPACT_ATOMS: atom_id res chain seq x y z
N MET A 1 0.50 -0.64 -43.49
CA MET A 1 0.33 -1.13 -42.09
C MET A 1 0.88 -2.55 -41.92
N SER A 2 0.65 -3.52 -42.81
CA SER A 2 1.10 -4.93 -42.57
C SER A 2 2.62 -5.17 -42.61
N GLN A 3 3.39 -4.47 -43.43
CA GLN A 3 4.86 -4.63 -43.51
C GLN A 3 5.62 -4.00 -42.33
N SER A 4 5.11 -2.93 -41.72
CA SER A 4 5.70 -2.31 -40.52
C SER A 4 5.52 -3.20 -39.29
N LEU A 5 4.37 -3.87 -39.14
CA LEU A 5 4.06 -4.77 -38.03
C LEU A 5 4.85 -6.08 -38.10
N MET A 6 5.07 -6.63 -39.30
CA MET A 6 5.93 -7.81 -39.48
C MET A 6 7.41 -7.54 -39.15
N ASN A 7 7.92 -6.33 -39.37
CA ASN A 7 9.29 -5.96 -39.05
C ASN A 7 9.53 -5.80 -37.53
N THR A 8 8.58 -5.34 -36.73
CA THR A 8 8.73 -5.14 -35.27
C THR A 8 8.72 -6.47 -34.53
N SER A 9 7.79 -7.37 -34.85
CA SER A 9 7.68 -8.68 -34.20
C SER A 9 8.91 -9.57 -34.46
N THR A 10 9.42 -9.56 -35.69
CA THR A 10 10.67 -10.27 -36.07
C THR A 10 11.86 -9.66 -35.30
N HIS A 11 11.84 -8.37 -35.06
CA HIS A 11 12.89 -7.67 -34.33
C HIS A 11 12.89 -8.04 -32.83
N VAL A 12 11.74 -8.10 -32.16
CA VAL A 12 11.64 -8.50 -30.73
C VAL A 12 12.07 -9.96 -30.55
N ALA A 13 11.63 -10.87 -31.41
CA ALA A 13 12.06 -12.26 -31.36
C ALA A 13 13.60 -12.42 -31.48
N ALA A 14 14.22 -11.67 -32.39
CA ALA A 14 15.67 -11.67 -32.53
C ALA A 14 16.39 -11.07 -31.31
N GLN A 15 15.82 -10.02 -30.69
CA GLN A 15 16.36 -9.44 -29.46
C GLN A 15 16.26 -10.41 -28.28
N ILE A 16 15.18 -11.17 -28.16
CA ILE A 16 15.04 -12.22 -27.12
C ILE A 16 16.17 -13.24 -27.28
N GLU A 17 16.39 -13.74 -28.50
CA GLU A 17 17.47 -14.70 -28.79
C GLU A 17 18.86 -14.11 -28.50
N GLU A 18 19.09 -12.87 -28.90
CA GLU A 18 20.33 -12.14 -28.63
C GLU A 18 20.60 -12.00 -27.11
N HIS A 19 19.57 -11.67 -26.31
CA HIS A 19 19.73 -11.59 -24.86
C HIS A 19 19.90 -12.94 -24.18
N LEU A 20 19.28 -14.02 -24.68
CA LEU A 20 19.56 -15.37 -24.22
C LEU A 20 21.04 -15.70 -24.37
N LEU A 21 21.63 -15.40 -25.52
CA LEU A 21 23.04 -15.68 -25.79
C LEU A 21 23.99 -14.74 -25.04
N LYS A 22 23.76 -13.42 -25.07
CA LYS A 22 24.74 -12.42 -24.62
C LYS A 22 24.59 -12.04 -23.16
N THR A 23 23.36 -12.02 -22.63
CA THR A 23 23.07 -11.52 -21.27
C THR A 23 22.83 -12.67 -20.30
N VAL A 24 22.07 -13.68 -20.73
CA VAL A 24 21.73 -14.83 -19.88
C VAL A 24 22.78 -15.95 -20.02
N GLY A 25 23.40 -16.09 -21.18
CA GLY A 25 24.48 -17.05 -21.42
C GLY A 25 23.97 -18.47 -21.66
N VAL A 26 22.81 -18.63 -22.31
CA VAL A 26 22.21 -19.93 -22.64
C VAL A 26 21.86 -20.03 -24.11
N LEU A 27 21.88 -21.25 -24.64
CA LEU A 27 21.41 -21.50 -26.01
C LEU A 27 19.89 -21.38 -26.08
N PRO A 28 19.34 -20.80 -27.17
CA PRO A 28 17.89 -20.57 -27.30
C PRO A 28 17.04 -21.84 -27.11
N ASN A 29 17.52 -22.99 -27.61
CA ASN A 29 16.82 -24.26 -27.47
C ASN A 29 16.93 -24.92 -26.08
N GLU A 30 17.72 -24.36 -25.16
CA GLU A 30 17.91 -24.83 -23.79
C GLU A 30 17.28 -23.84 -22.77
N ALA A 31 16.67 -22.75 -23.24
CA ALA A 31 16.17 -21.70 -22.41
C ALA A 31 15.00 -22.16 -21.51
N THR A 32 15.15 -21.98 -20.23
CA THR A 32 14.05 -22.16 -19.24
C THR A 32 13.12 -20.96 -19.23
N LEU A 33 11.94 -21.09 -18.59
CA LEU A 33 11.02 -19.95 -18.38
C LEU A 33 11.71 -18.78 -17.66
N THR A 34 12.58 -19.05 -16.70
CA THR A 34 13.35 -18.02 -15.98
C THR A 34 14.34 -17.31 -16.92
N ASN A 35 15.01 -18.06 -17.78
CA ASN A 35 15.92 -17.48 -18.78
C ASN A 35 15.16 -16.59 -19.79
N LEU A 36 13.99 -17.05 -20.24
CA LEU A 36 13.10 -16.28 -21.12
C LEU A 36 12.60 -15.00 -20.42
N MET A 37 12.18 -15.09 -19.15
CA MET A 37 11.79 -13.92 -18.35
C MET A 37 12.93 -12.89 -18.29
N GLN A 38 14.15 -13.32 -18.02
CA GLN A 38 15.32 -12.43 -17.99
C GLN A 38 15.58 -11.81 -19.36
N ALA A 39 15.57 -12.60 -20.44
CA ALA A 39 15.81 -12.10 -21.80
C ALA A 39 14.74 -11.07 -22.23
N VAL A 40 13.45 -11.38 -22.05
CA VAL A 40 12.34 -10.48 -22.38
C VAL A 40 12.41 -9.20 -21.54
N SER A 41 12.77 -9.31 -20.27
CA SER A 41 12.98 -8.13 -19.39
C SER A 41 14.11 -7.23 -19.91
N GLN A 42 15.19 -7.80 -20.45
CA GLN A 42 16.29 -7.01 -21.03
C GLN A 42 15.86 -6.26 -22.31
N VAL A 43 15.02 -6.88 -23.14
CA VAL A 43 14.44 -6.20 -24.31
C VAL A 43 13.65 -4.96 -23.88
N ALA A 44 12.78 -5.09 -22.86
CA ALA A 44 12.04 -3.95 -22.31
C ALA A 44 12.99 -2.91 -21.70
N ARG A 45 13.96 -3.35 -20.91
CA ARG A 45 14.95 -2.49 -20.24
C ARG A 45 15.72 -1.61 -21.22
N GLU A 46 16.13 -2.12 -22.35
CA GLU A 46 16.86 -1.35 -23.38
C GLU A 46 16.01 -0.18 -23.90
N GLN A 47 14.73 -0.41 -24.19
CA GLN A 47 13.84 0.64 -24.66
C GLN A 47 13.56 1.66 -23.55
N LEU A 48 13.30 1.18 -22.32
CA LEU A 48 13.03 2.05 -21.16
C LEU A 48 14.25 2.89 -20.81
N SER A 49 15.47 2.36 -20.87
CA SER A 49 16.68 3.13 -20.54
C SER A 49 16.92 4.29 -21.51
N ARG A 50 16.66 4.10 -22.80
CA ARG A 50 16.75 5.16 -23.81
C ARG A 50 15.75 6.28 -23.52
N ARG A 51 14.48 5.95 -23.26
CA ARG A 51 13.45 6.91 -22.92
C ARG A 51 13.75 7.63 -21.59
N TRP A 52 14.27 6.89 -20.61
CA TRP A 52 14.65 7.42 -19.30
C TRP A 52 15.74 8.49 -19.41
N VAL A 53 16.83 8.19 -20.09
CA VAL A 53 17.91 9.16 -20.32
C VAL A 53 17.42 10.39 -21.09
N ALA A 54 16.59 10.20 -22.12
CA ALA A 54 15.98 11.30 -22.86
C ALA A 54 15.06 12.16 -21.99
N THR A 55 14.24 11.55 -21.11
CA THR A 55 13.39 12.26 -20.14
C THR A 55 14.21 13.11 -19.20
N GLN A 56 15.27 12.55 -18.59
CA GLN A 56 16.14 13.29 -17.68
C GLN A 56 16.84 14.46 -18.38
N ALA A 57 17.30 14.26 -19.62
CA ALA A 57 17.95 15.32 -20.40
C ALA A 57 16.98 16.48 -20.70
N ARG A 58 15.74 16.19 -21.07
CA ARG A 58 14.69 17.19 -21.33
C ARG A 58 14.33 17.97 -20.06
N GLU A 59 14.05 17.27 -18.95
CA GLU A 59 13.70 17.91 -17.67
C GLU A 59 14.83 18.82 -17.15
N LYS A 60 16.08 18.39 -17.31
CA LYS A 60 17.26 19.19 -16.95
C LYS A 60 17.37 20.44 -17.82
N ALA A 61 17.22 20.31 -19.15
CA ALA A 61 17.29 21.44 -20.08
C ALA A 61 16.17 22.46 -19.82
N ALA A 62 14.95 21.98 -19.51
CA ALA A 62 13.81 22.82 -19.17
C ALA A 62 13.88 23.40 -17.75
N LYS A 63 14.78 22.92 -16.90
CA LYS A 63 14.82 23.23 -15.46
C LYS A 63 13.45 23.05 -14.82
N SER A 64 12.79 21.93 -15.15
CA SER A 64 11.42 21.65 -14.75
C SER A 64 11.29 21.62 -13.22
N ARG A 65 10.16 22.16 -12.70
CA ARG A 65 9.78 21.93 -11.32
C ARG A 65 9.45 20.44 -11.15
N ARG A 66 9.94 19.79 -10.09
CA ARG A 66 9.78 18.35 -9.87
C ARG A 66 9.06 18.07 -8.56
N VAL A 67 8.20 17.06 -8.57
CA VAL A 67 7.72 16.44 -7.32
C VAL A 67 8.73 15.40 -6.87
N VAL A 68 9.04 15.43 -5.58
CA VAL A 68 9.86 14.45 -4.86
C VAL A 68 8.96 13.73 -3.87
N TYR A 69 8.65 12.47 -4.16
CA TYR A 69 7.73 11.66 -3.37
C TYR A 69 8.53 10.76 -2.42
N LEU A 70 8.49 11.09 -1.11
CA LEU A 70 9.19 10.34 -0.07
C LEU A 70 8.26 9.30 0.54
N SER A 71 8.61 8.03 0.43
CA SER A 71 7.81 6.95 1.01
C SER A 71 8.68 5.83 1.57
N MET A 72 8.28 5.33 2.73
CA MET A 72 8.89 4.13 3.35
C MET A 72 8.61 2.86 2.54
N GLU A 73 7.54 2.86 1.74
CA GLU A 73 7.07 1.72 0.97
C GLU A 73 6.78 2.07 -0.48
N PHE A 74 7.15 1.16 -1.39
CA PHE A 74 6.71 1.15 -2.78
C PHE A 74 6.35 -0.28 -3.18
N LEU A 75 5.09 -0.67 -3.03
CA LEU A 75 4.62 -2.03 -3.35
C LEU A 75 4.41 -2.18 -4.86
N MET A 76 5.52 -2.33 -5.59
CA MET A 76 5.55 -2.30 -7.06
C MET A 76 4.88 -3.51 -7.70
N GLY A 77 5.04 -4.70 -7.12
CA GLY A 77 4.68 -5.95 -7.77
C GLY A 77 5.63 -6.29 -8.92
N ARG A 78 5.19 -7.16 -9.82
CA ARG A 78 5.94 -7.52 -11.04
C ARG A 78 5.98 -6.36 -12.02
N THR A 79 7.10 -6.19 -12.68
CA THR A 79 7.35 -5.04 -13.59
C THR A 79 7.22 -5.42 -15.06
N LEU A 80 7.54 -6.65 -15.44
CA LEU A 80 7.64 -7.09 -16.84
C LEU A 80 6.39 -6.80 -17.66
N SER A 81 5.23 -7.29 -17.22
CA SER A 81 3.97 -7.07 -17.96
C SER A 81 3.60 -5.59 -18.04
N ASN A 82 3.83 -4.83 -16.98
CA ASN A 82 3.60 -3.38 -16.96
C ASN A 82 4.52 -2.63 -17.93
N ALA A 83 5.80 -3.02 -17.98
CA ALA A 83 6.80 -2.46 -18.89
C ALA A 83 6.44 -2.74 -20.36
N MET A 84 6.07 -3.98 -20.67
CA MET A 84 5.66 -4.36 -22.02
C MET A 84 4.41 -3.63 -22.48
N ALA A 85 3.42 -3.49 -21.60
CA ALA A 85 2.19 -2.74 -21.90
C ALA A 85 2.48 -1.24 -22.11
N ALA A 86 3.33 -0.63 -21.29
CA ALA A 86 3.70 0.78 -21.41
C ALA A 86 4.52 1.06 -22.70
N LEU A 87 5.30 0.09 -23.15
CA LEU A 87 6.07 0.15 -24.40
C LEU A 87 5.25 -0.22 -25.64
N ASN A 88 4.02 -0.72 -25.48
CA ASN A 88 3.20 -1.26 -26.58
C ASN A 88 3.85 -2.48 -27.25
N MET A 89 4.56 -3.32 -26.49
CA MET A 89 5.35 -4.46 -26.99
C MET A 89 4.78 -5.81 -26.55
N THR A 90 3.62 -5.87 -25.93
CA THR A 90 3.06 -7.12 -25.37
C THR A 90 2.81 -8.16 -26.45
N ASP A 91 2.20 -7.77 -27.57
CA ASP A 91 1.92 -8.70 -28.68
C ASP A 91 3.19 -9.15 -29.39
N ASP A 92 4.16 -8.26 -29.59
CA ASP A 92 5.44 -8.58 -30.21
C ASP A 92 6.27 -9.55 -29.35
N ALA A 93 6.25 -9.35 -28.02
CA ALA A 93 6.89 -10.26 -27.07
C ALA A 93 6.19 -11.63 -27.06
N SER A 94 4.87 -11.66 -27.06
CA SER A 94 4.08 -12.89 -27.14
C SER A 94 4.37 -13.68 -28.41
N ASN A 95 4.44 -13.01 -29.56
CA ASN A 95 4.81 -13.61 -30.83
C ASN A 95 6.27 -14.14 -30.82
N GLY A 96 7.21 -13.42 -30.20
CA GLY A 96 8.59 -13.86 -30.03
C GLY A 96 8.69 -15.11 -29.15
N LEU A 97 7.91 -15.17 -28.07
CA LEU A 97 7.87 -16.31 -27.14
C LEU A 97 7.21 -17.56 -27.76
N ALA A 98 6.35 -17.40 -28.75
CA ALA A 98 5.78 -18.54 -29.48
C ALA A 98 6.84 -19.42 -30.15
N ASN A 99 8.00 -18.88 -30.50
CA ASN A 99 9.16 -19.66 -31.02
C ASN A 99 9.71 -20.67 -29.99
N TYR A 100 9.42 -20.46 -28.73
CA TYR A 100 9.79 -21.32 -27.58
C TYR A 100 8.61 -22.15 -27.07
N ALA A 101 7.45 -22.12 -27.74
CA ALA A 101 6.19 -22.71 -27.27
C ALA A 101 5.78 -22.25 -25.87
N GLN A 102 6.06 -20.99 -25.52
CA GLN A 102 5.75 -20.39 -24.22
C GLN A 102 4.79 -19.21 -24.37
N LYS A 103 3.97 -18.99 -23.32
CA LYS A 103 3.07 -17.84 -23.22
C LYS A 103 3.70 -16.73 -22.38
N MET A 104 3.32 -15.49 -22.69
CA MET A 104 3.79 -14.32 -21.94
C MET A 104 3.45 -14.39 -20.46
N GLU A 105 2.25 -14.92 -20.12
CA GLU A 105 1.80 -15.07 -18.74
C GLU A 105 2.70 -16.04 -17.96
N ASP A 106 3.05 -17.20 -18.54
CA ASP A 106 3.90 -18.21 -17.90
C ASP A 106 5.32 -17.68 -17.67
N VAL A 107 5.81 -16.86 -18.59
CA VAL A 107 7.11 -16.19 -18.47
C VAL A 107 7.08 -15.10 -17.41
N ALA A 108 6.05 -14.26 -17.40
CA ALA A 108 5.90 -13.19 -16.41
C ALA A 108 5.71 -13.73 -14.99
N ASP A 109 5.10 -14.91 -14.85
CA ASP A 109 4.93 -15.57 -13.54
C ASP A 109 6.25 -15.98 -12.88
N ARG A 110 7.37 -15.98 -13.61
CA ARG A 110 8.71 -16.24 -13.05
C ARG A 110 9.34 -15.02 -12.41
N GLU A 111 8.81 -13.83 -12.65
CA GLU A 111 9.27 -12.62 -11.97
C GLU A 111 8.76 -12.61 -10.53
N PRO A 112 9.63 -12.44 -9.52
CA PRO A 112 9.18 -12.23 -8.15
C PRO A 112 8.54 -10.84 -7.99
N ASP A 113 7.56 -10.70 -7.11
CA ASP A 113 7.10 -9.38 -6.67
C ASP A 113 8.26 -8.64 -6.01
N ALA A 114 8.49 -7.38 -6.38
CA ALA A 114 9.45 -6.55 -5.68
C ALA A 114 8.97 -6.28 -4.24
N ALA A 115 9.69 -6.82 -3.26
CA ALA A 115 9.29 -6.80 -1.84
C ALA A 115 9.64 -5.46 -1.15
N LEU A 116 9.18 -4.35 -1.74
CA LEU A 116 9.48 -2.98 -1.30
C LEU A 116 8.31 -2.32 -0.56
N GLY A 117 7.30 -3.07 -0.17
CA GLY A 117 6.13 -2.55 0.53
C GLY A 117 5.29 -3.65 1.16
N ASN A 118 4.28 -3.26 1.93
CA ASN A 118 3.42 -4.17 2.67
C ASN A 118 1.94 -4.08 2.28
N GLY A 119 1.39 -2.88 2.18
CA GLY A 119 -0.06 -2.72 2.08
C GLY A 119 -0.52 -1.54 1.24
N GLY A 120 -1.66 -0.96 1.66
CA GLY A 120 -2.33 0.12 0.92
C GLY A 120 -1.47 1.34 0.65
N LEU A 121 -0.69 1.77 1.64
CA LEU A 121 0.22 2.92 1.54
C LEU A 121 1.28 2.71 0.45
N GLY A 122 1.97 1.56 0.50
CA GLY A 122 3.02 1.23 -0.49
C GLY A 122 2.44 0.99 -1.88
N ARG A 123 1.24 0.38 -2.00
CA ARG A 123 0.61 0.20 -3.31
C ARG A 123 0.09 1.52 -3.88
N LEU A 124 -0.40 2.44 -3.04
CA LEU A 124 -0.79 3.78 -3.47
C LEU A 124 0.42 4.54 -4.04
N ALA A 125 1.55 4.51 -3.34
CA ALA A 125 2.81 5.11 -3.81
C ALA A 125 3.23 4.55 -5.19
N ALA A 126 3.11 3.24 -5.39
CA ALA A 126 3.39 2.61 -6.68
C ALA A 126 2.40 3.03 -7.79
N CYS A 127 1.09 3.14 -7.48
CA CYS A 127 0.11 3.68 -8.41
C CYS A 127 0.39 5.15 -8.77
N PHE A 128 0.84 5.93 -7.79
CA PHE A 128 1.16 7.34 -8.00
C PHE A 128 2.38 7.53 -8.89
N LEU A 129 3.42 6.69 -8.74
CA LEU A 129 4.57 6.74 -9.67
C LEU A 129 4.15 6.43 -11.11
N ASP A 130 3.35 5.38 -11.32
CA ASP A 130 2.80 5.04 -12.64
C ASP A 130 1.98 6.21 -13.22
N SER A 131 1.10 6.81 -12.40
CA SER A 131 0.27 7.92 -12.83
C SER A 131 1.07 9.20 -13.07
N MET A 132 2.04 9.55 -12.22
CA MET A 132 2.90 10.72 -12.45
C MET A 132 3.65 10.61 -13.78
N ALA A 133 4.21 9.44 -14.09
CA ALA A 133 4.85 9.18 -15.37
C ALA A 133 3.85 9.28 -16.54
N THR A 134 2.66 8.66 -16.39
CA THR A 134 1.62 8.62 -17.44
C THR A 134 1.05 9.99 -17.76
N VAL A 135 0.80 10.82 -16.73
CA VAL A 135 0.26 12.19 -16.94
C VAL A 135 1.34 13.22 -17.29
N GLY A 136 2.60 12.79 -17.39
CA GLY A 136 3.69 13.64 -17.84
C GLY A 136 4.34 14.53 -16.75
N LEU A 137 4.13 14.26 -15.45
CA LEU A 137 4.73 15.07 -14.39
C LEU A 137 6.22 14.76 -14.21
N PRO A 138 7.09 15.77 -14.10
CA PRO A 138 8.47 15.60 -13.64
C PRO A 138 8.46 15.10 -12.19
N SER A 139 8.85 13.84 -11.99
CA SER A 139 8.71 13.20 -10.70
C SER A 139 9.88 12.28 -10.34
N PHE A 140 10.11 12.15 -9.03
CA PHE A 140 11.18 11.34 -8.47
C PHE A 140 10.70 10.71 -7.16
N GLY A 141 10.66 9.39 -7.10
CA GLY A 141 10.37 8.64 -5.88
C GLY A 141 11.66 8.32 -5.13
N TYR A 142 11.62 8.38 -3.80
CA TYR A 142 12.73 7.94 -2.94
C TYR A 142 12.23 7.00 -1.84
N GLY A 143 12.98 5.93 -1.62
CA GLY A 143 12.69 4.93 -0.58
C GLY A 143 13.93 4.12 -0.20
N ILE A 144 13.70 3.00 0.47
CA ILE A 144 14.75 2.05 0.87
C ILE A 144 14.71 0.83 -0.05
N ARG A 145 15.88 0.34 -0.44
CA ARG A 145 16.07 -0.92 -1.15
C ARG A 145 16.13 -2.06 -0.14
N TYR A 146 14.96 -2.53 0.30
CA TYR A 146 14.92 -3.66 1.24
C TYR A 146 15.43 -4.94 0.58
N GLU A 147 16.28 -5.65 1.28
CA GLU A 147 16.86 -6.89 0.79
C GLU A 147 15.90 -8.07 0.91
N TYR A 148 15.08 -8.07 1.97
CA TYR A 148 14.14 -9.13 2.32
C TYR A 148 12.69 -8.68 2.47
N GLY A 149 12.37 -7.45 2.04
CA GLY A 149 11.03 -6.89 2.20
C GLY A 149 10.55 -6.84 3.65
N MET A 150 9.25 -7.07 3.86
CA MET A 150 8.69 -7.23 5.20
C MET A 150 8.87 -8.68 5.70
N PHE A 151 8.28 -9.64 5.04
CA PHE A 151 8.46 -11.10 5.13
C PHE A 151 7.61 -11.81 4.07
N ALA A 152 7.97 -13.03 3.73
CA ALA A 152 7.08 -13.99 3.07
C ALA A 152 6.26 -14.71 4.13
N GLN A 153 4.94 -14.81 3.91
CA GLN A 153 4.03 -15.50 4.82
C GLN A 153 3.82 -16.94 4.38
N ASP A 154 4.01 -17.87 5.29
CA ASP A 154 3.56 -19.25 5.19
C ASP A 154 2.56 -19.57 6.29
N ILE A 155 1.77 -20.61 6.11
CA ILE A 155 0.82 -21.11 7.09
C ILE A 155 1.22 -22.52 7.51
N GLN A 156 1.66 -22.66 8.75
CA GLN A 156 2.03 -23.96 9.32
C GLN A 156 1.07 -24.32 10.45
N ALA A 157 0.43 -25.46 10.33
CA ALA A 157 -0.60 -25.92 11.27
C ALA A 157 -1.65 -24.82 11.58
N GLY A 158 -2.07 -24.05 10.56
CA GLY A 158 -3.04 -22.95 10.68
C GLY A 158 -2.47 -21.61 11.22
N CYS A 159 -1.20 -21.55 11.63
CA CYS A 159 -0.56 -20.35 12.15
C CYS A 159 0.28 -19.65 11.09
N GLN A 160 0.27 -18.32 11.10
CA GLN A 160 1.21 -17.53 10.29
C GLN A 160 2.65 -17.78 10.74
N THR A 161 3.49 -18.16 9.79
CA THR A 161 4.95 -18.27 9.92
C THR A 161 5.60 -17.28 8.96
N GLU A 162 6.69 -16.63 9.39
CA GLU A 162 7.34 -15.56 8.65
C GLU A 162 8.73 -15.99 8.20
N TYR A 163 9.01 -15.78 6.91
CA TYR A 163 10.31 -16.05 6.31
C TYR A 163 10.84 -14.79 5.61
N PRO A 164 12.16 -14.62 5.47
CA PRO A 164 12.69 -13.59 4.59
C PRO A 164 12.12 -13.74 3.19
N ASP A 165 11.84 -12.61 2.52
CA ASP A 165 11.43 -12.60 1.12
C ASP A 165 12.64 -12.29 0.22
N PRO A 166 13.33 -13.31 -0.35
CA PRO A 166 14.60 -13.13 -1.04
C PRO A 166 14.41 -12.70 -2.50
N TRP A 167 13.58 -11.68 -2.76
CA TRP A 167 13.22 -11.24 -4.11
C TRP A 167 14.42 -10.80 -4.97
N LEU A 168 15.57 -10.48 -4.33
CA LEU A 168 16.82 -10.09 -4.99
C LEU A 168 17.82 -11.24 -5.13
N GLN A 169 17.46 -12.46 -4.73
CA GLN A 169 18.41 -13.60 -4.72
C GLN A 169 19.06 -13.84 -6.09
N ASN A 170 18.31 -13.66 -7.16
CA ASN A 170 18.80 -13.84 -8.54
C ASN A 170 19.03 -12.49 -9.25
N GLY A 171 19.12 -11.39 -8.49
CA GLY A 171 19.14 -10.04 -9.03
C GLY A 171 17.77 -9.63 -9.60
N THR A 172 17.71 -8.41 -10.14
CA THR A 172 16.55 -7.92 -10.87
C THR A 172 17.00 -7.17 -12.13
N PRO A 173 16.36 -7.37 -13.28
CA PRO A 173 16.70 -6.65 -14.49
C PRO A 173 16.33 -5.16 -14.45
N TRP A 174 15.53 -4.75 -13.46
CA TRP A 174 14.92 -3.42 -13.42
C TRP A 174 15.74 -2.36 -12.70
N GLU A 175 16.80 -2.75 -11.99
CA GLU A 175 17.67 -1.84 -11.27
C GLU A 175 18.87 -1.36 -12.10
N PHE A 176 19.23 -0.10 -11.88
CA PHE A 176 20.46 0.53 -12.34
C PHE A 176 21.29 0.92 -11.13
N PRO A 177 22.29 0.12 -10.70
CA PRO A 177 23.19 0.50 -9.62
C PRO A 177 23.95 1.78 -9.98
N ARG A 178 23.93 2.77 -9.09
CA ARG A 178 24.59 4.07 -9.28
C ARG A 178 25.84 4.12 -8.43
N ALA A 179 26.94 3.65 -8.97
CA ALA A 179 28.22 3.64 -8.28
C ALA A 179 28.75 5.07 -7.98
N ASP A 180 28.30 6.02 -8.77
CA ASP A 180 28.66 7.46 -8.70
C ASP A 180 27.81 8.24 -7.70
N ILE A 181 26.78 7.63 -7.09
CA ILE A 181 25.84 8.30 -6.18
C ILE A 181 25.83 7.59 -4.84
N THR A 182 26.54 8.17 -3.89
CA THR A 182 26.63 7.68 -2.52
C THR A 182 26.66 8.88 -1.57
N TYR A 183 25.85 8.84 -0.51
CA TYR A 183 25.79 9.90 0.49
C TYR A 183 26.06 9.36 1.89
N PRO A 184 26.82 10.10 2.73
CA PRO A 184 26.98 9.74 4.13
C PRO A 184 25.73 10.08 4.93
N VAL A 185 25.28 9.15 5.79
CA VAL A 185 24.21 9.37 6.75
C VAL A 185 24.74 9.16 8.15
N ARG A 186 24.52 10.13 9.04
CA ARG A 186 25.11 10.19 10.36
C ARG A 186 24.12 9.83 11.44
N PHE A 187 24.58 9.13 12.47
CA PHE A 187 23.78 8.73 13.63
C PHE A 187 24.56 8.89 14.92
N GLY A 188 23.86 9.18 16.02
CA GLY A 188 24.45 9.28 17.35
C GLY A 188 25.33 10.51 17.56
N GLY A 189 26.34 10.40 18.41
CA GLY A 189 27.19 11.54 18.77
C GLY A 189 26.48 12.53 19.68
N TRP A 190 26.94 13.78 19.66
CA TRP A 190 26.35 14.87 20.44
C TRP A 190 26.46 16.20 19.71
N VAL A 191 25.72 17.19 20.21
CA VAL A 191 25.80 18.57 19.70
C VAL A 191 26.66 19.40 20.63
N GLU A 192 27.62 20.13 20.06
CA GLU A 192 28.48 21.08 20.75
C GLU A 192 28.16 22.50 20.25
N ARG A 193 28.14 23.46 21.17
CA ARG A 193 28.08 24.87 20.79
C ARG A 193 29.48 25.41 20.62
N ALA A 194 29.87 25.65 19.37
CA ALA A 194 31.16 26.23 19.02
C ALA A 194 30.97 27.51 18.19
N ASN A 195 31.57 28.62 18.61
CA ASN A 195 31.50 29.93 17.90
C ASN A 195 30.06 30.41 17.63
N GLY A 196 29.14 30.18 18.56
CA GLY A 196 27.73 30.56 18.42
C GLY A 196 26.87 29.66 17.53
N LYS A 197 27.44 28.58 16.95
CA LYS A 197 26.76 27.61 16.12
C LYS A 197 26.67 26.26 16.84
N SER A 198 25.60 25.52 16.57
CA SER A 198 25.51 24.11 16.95
C SER A 198 26.26 23.25 15.93
N VAL A 199 27.16 22.39 16.42
CA VAL A 199 27.98 21.49 15.59
C VAL A 199 27.75 20.05 16.04
N TRP A 200 27.32 19.19 15.12
CA TRP A 200 27.13 17.77 15.38
C TRP A 200 28.48 17.04 15.37
N ARG A 201 28.85 16.44 16.52
CA ARG A 201 30.16 15.82 16.75
C ARG A 201 30.06 14.33 16.96
N ASN A 202 31.11 13.62 16.56
CA ASN A 202 31.35 12.21 16.83
C ASN A 202 30.17 11.30 16.44
N ALA A 203 29.44 11.64 15.39
CA ALA A 203 28.42 10.78 14.81
C ALA A 203 29.07 9.59 14.08
N GLY A 204 28.48 8.41 14.23
CA GLY A 204 28.76 7.29 13.33
C GLY A 204 28.19 7.57 11.93
N GLU A 205 28.75 6.94 10.91
CA GLU A 205 28.38 7.18 9.53
C GLU A 205 28.12 5.89 8.78
N VAL A 206 27.03 5.83 8.01
CA VAL A 206 26.72 4.76 7.06
C VAL A 206 26.58 5.35 5.66
N ALA A 207 27.06 4.63 4.65
CA ALA A 207 26.93 5.07 3.28
C ALA A 207 25.58 4.66 2.70
N ALA A 208 24.83 5.59 2.13
CA ALA A 208 23.60 5.34 1.38
C ALA A 208 23.95 5.29 -0.12
N LYS A 209 23.93 4.08 -0.71
CA LYS A 209 24.22 3.85 -2.12
C LYS A 209 22.93 3.79 -2.93
N ALA A 210 22.90 4.53 -4.05
CA ALA A 210 21.72 4.63 -4.89
C ALA A 210 21.56 3.45 -5.85
N TYR A 211 20.29 3.02 -6.00
CA TYR A 211 19.80 2.11 -7.04
C TYR A 211 18.58 2.74 -7.68
N ASP A 212 18.59 2.93 -9.01
CA ASP A 212 17.49 3.55 -9.72
C ASP A 212 16.64 2.48 -10.41
N MET A 213 15.32 2.51 -10.19
CA MET A 213 14.33 1.77 -10.96
C MET A 213 13.59 2.72 -11.89
N VAL A 214 13.34 2.28 -13.12
CA VAL A 214 12.66 3.07 -14.14
C VAL A 214 11.15 2.84 -14.09
N ILE A 215 10.39 3.92 -14.14
CA ILE A 215 8.92 3.91 -14.07
C ILE A 215 8.36 4.45 -15.38
N PRO A 216 7.93 3.59 -16.31
CA PRO A 216 7.39 4.04 -17.58
C PRO A 216 5.99 4.63 -17.43
N GLY A 217 5.71 5.70 -18.16
CA GLY A 217 4.35 6.18 -18.39
C GLY A 217 3.69 5.41 -19.53
N HIS A 218 2.39 5.21 -19.45
CA HIS A 218 1.60 4.54 -20.47
C HIS A 218 1.17 5.54 -21.56
N GLY A 219 1.37 5.17 -22.82
CA GLY A 219 1.01 6.03 -23.96
C GLY A 219 1.87 7.31 -24.09
N THR A 220 3.04 7.34 -23.46
CA THR A 220 3.99 8.46 -23.48
C THR A 220 5.43 7.98 -23.54
N GLU A 221 6.35 8.83 -23.98
CA GLU A 221 7.78 8.59 -23.95
C GLU A 221 8.42 8.89 -22.58
N LYS A 222 7.63 9.35 -21.60
CA LYS A 222 8.14 9.70 -20.28
C LYS A 222 8.47 8.46 -19.46
N VAL A 223 9.63 8.50 -18.81
CA VAL A 223 10.07 7.49 -17.85
C VAL A 223 10.62 8.19 -16.62
N SER A 224 9.92 8.04 -15.49
CA SER A 224 10.30 8.60 -14.20
C SER A 224 11.30 7.69 -13.46
N THR A 225 11.82 8.16 -12.32
CA THR A 225 12.80 7.44 -11.50
C THR A 225 12.24 7.14 -10.13
N LEU A 226 12.41 5.90 -9.68
CA LEU A 226 12.34 5.51 -8.28
C LEU A 226 13.78 5.22 -7.81
N ARG A 227 14.34 6.06 -6.93
CA ARG A 227 15.64 5.87 -6.32
C ARG A 227 15.51 5.21 -4.95
N LEU A 228 16.17 4.08 -4.83
CA LEU A 228 16.17 3.28 -3.61
C LEU A 228 17.57 3.31 -2.98
N TRP A 229 17.61 3.50 -1.67
CA TRP A 229 18.85 3.57 -0.93
C TRP A 229 19.20 2.23 -0.27
N LYS A 230 20.40 1.74 -0.53
CA LYS A 230 21.00 0.60 0.18
C LYS A 230 21.99 1.13 1.21
N ALA A 231 21.88 0.67 2.45
CA ALA A 231 22.87 0.92 3.48
C ALA A 231 24.12 0.06 3.22
N VAL A 232 25.27 0.71 3.25
CA VAL A 232 26.58 0.08 3.05
C VAL A 232 27.49 0.50 4.19
N ALA A 233 28.10 -0.48 4.86
CA ALA A 233 29.01 -0.24 5.95
C ALA A 233 30.24 0.54 5.46
N PRO A 234 30.80 1.46 6.27
CA PRO A 234 32.01 2.21 5.92
C PRO A 234 33.26 1.32 5.86
N ALA A 235 33.27 0.24 6.59
CA ALA A 235 34.31 -0.79 6.55
C ALA A 235 33.68 -2.13 6.08
N HIS A 236 34.47 -2.92 5.37
CA HIS A 236 34.01 -4.24 4.93
C HIS A 236 33.90 -5.20 6.14
N ILE A 237 34.67 -6.26 6.19
CA ILE A 237 34.77 -7.18 7.31
C ILE A 237 36.03 -6.89 8.14
N ASP A 238 36.01 -7.22 9.42
CA ASP A 238 37.24 -7.28 10.23
C ASP A 238 38.08 -8.50 9.81
N LEU A 239 39.04 -8.26 8.92
CA LEU A 239 39.87 -9.33 8.37
C LEU A 239 40.72 -10.00 9.46
N ASN A 240 41.12 -9.29 10.53
CA ASN A 240 41.87 -9.87 11.63
C ASN A 240 41.00 -10.85 12.40
N ALA A 241 39.77 -10.47 12.75
CA ALA A 241 38.83 -11.39 13.37
C ALA A 241 38.54 -12.61 12.49
N PHE A 242 38.35 -12.38 11.18
CA PHE A 242 38.14 -13.46 10.20
C PHE A 242 39.32 -14.45 10.21
N ASN A 243 40.58 -13.96 10.15
CA ASN A 243 41.78 -14.78 10.13
C ASN A 243 42.03 -15.55 11.42
N THR A 244 41.45 -15.10 12.54
CA THR A 244 41.49 -15.82 13.83
C THR A 244 40.35 -16.79 14.04
N GLY A 245 39.45 -16.94 13.05
CA GLY A 245 38.29 -17.85 13.10
C GLY A 245 37.07 -17.28 13.80
N ASP A 246 37.06 -16.01 14.21
CA ASP A 246 35.90 -15.33 14.78
C ASP A 246 35.05 -14.67 13.66
N TYR A 247 34.37 -15.52 12.91
CA TYR A 247 33.57 -15.08 11.75
C TYR A 247 32.36 -14.21 12.15
N ALA A 248 31.79 -14.45 13.35
CA ALA A 248 30.67 -13.66 13.85
C ALA A 248 31.11 -12.21 14.12
N ARG A 249 32.23 -12.03 14.82
CA ARG A 249 32.82 -10.71 15.06
C ARG A 249 33.29 -10.05 13.78
N ALA A 250 33.88 -10.81 12.87
CA ALA A 250 34.31 -10.28 11.55
C ALA A 250 33.18 -9.63 10.77
N ALA A 251 31.94 -10.17 10.85
CA ALA A 251 30.77 -9.66 10.15
C ALA A 251 29.94 -8.65 10.98
N SER A 252 30.12 -8.57 12.30
CA SER A 252 29.22 -7.83 13.20
C SER A 252 29.10 -6.36 12.86
N ALA A 253 30.21 -5.66 12.67
CA ALA A 253 30.25 -4.23 12.34
C ALA A 253 29.56 -3.95 11.00
N LYS A 254 29.78 -4.80 9.99
CA LYS A 254 29.10 -4.69 8.71
C LYS A 254 27.59 -4.85 8.87
N ASN A 255 27.15 -5.87 9.57
CA ASN A 255 25.75 -6.18 9.77
C ASN A 255 25.01 -5.08 10.55
N GLU A 256 25.66 -4.45 11.53
CA GLU A 256 25.11 -3.36 12.32
C GLU A 256 24.72 -2.13 11.46
N TYR A 257 25.46 -1.86 10.41
CA TYR A 257 25.15 -0.77 9.49
C TYR A 257 24.19 -1.19 8.37
N GLU A 258 24.38 -2.36 7.78
CA GLU A 258 23.62 -2.78 6.60
C GLU A 258 22.21 -3.26 6.93
N ASN A 259 21.92 -3.66 8.18
CA ASN A 259 20.58 -4.07 8.63
C ASN A 259 19.51 -2.97 8.45
N ILE A 260 19.91 -1.70 8.33
CA ILE A 260 19.02 -0.58 8.05
C ILE A 260 18.19 -0.82 6.77
N SER A 261 18.78 -1.47 5.77
CA SER A 261 18.10 -1.77 4.50
C SER A 261 17.71 -3.25 4.34
N TRP A 262 17.64 -4.05 5.40
CA TRP A 262 17.27 -5.46 5.26
C TRP A 262 15.77 -5.69 5.23
N VAL A 263 15.05 -5.27 6.26
CA VAL A 263 13.64 -5.64 6.49
C VAL A 263 12.79 -4.38 6.69
N LEU A 264 11.68 -4.32 5.98
CA LEU A 264 10.65 -3.29 6.17
C LEU A 264 9.88 -3.58 7.46
N TYR A 265 9.71 -2.57 8.30
CA TYR A 265 8.99 -2.64 9.58
C TYR A 265 9.52 -3.72 10.53
N PRO A 266 10.78 -3.61 10.97
CA PRO A 266 11.28 -4.48 12.03
C PRO A 266 10.37 -4.39 13.26
N ASN A 267 10.32 -5.48 14.03
CA ASN A 267 9.48 -5.59 15.22
C ASN A 267 9.83 -4.48 16.23
N ASP A 268 8.89 -3.61 16.54
CA ASP A 268 9.01 -2.43 17.42
C ASP A 268 8.62 -2.72 18.88
N SER A 269 8.31 -3.95 19.21
CA SER A 269 8.08 -4.34 20.61
C SER A 269 9.35 -4.24 21.45
N THR A 270 10.54 -4.27 20.83
CA THR A 270 11.84 -4.16 21.47
C THR A 270 12.45 -2.76 21.31
N PRO A 271 13.29 -2.29 22.26
CA PRO A 271 14.01 -1.03 22.10
C PRO A 271 14.89 -0.99 20.84
N ALA A 272 15.59 -2.08 20.52
CA ALA A 272 16.44 -2.17 19.34
C ALA A 272 15.63 -2.09 18.03
N GLY A 273 14.45 -2.70 17.99
CA GLY A 273 13.57 -2.61 16.82
C GLY A 273 13.02 -1.21 16.60
N ARG A 274 12.65 -0.50 17.67
CA ARG A 274 12.25 0.91 17.62
C ARG A 274 13.38 1.81 17.11
N GLU A 275 14.59 1.60 17.62
CA GLU A 275 15.78 2.33 17.17
C GLU A 275 16.04 2.09 15.68
N LEU A 276 15.96 0.84 15.23
CA LEU A 276 16.17 0.49 13.82
C LEU A 276 15.13 1.15 12.91
N ARG A 277 13.86 1.21 13.32
CA ARG A 277 12.82 1.93 12.54
C ARG A 277 13.14 3.42 12.41
N LEU A 278 13.51 4.09 13.49
CA LEU A 278 13.91 5.50 13.44
C LEU A 278 15.14 5.70 12.53
N LYS A 279 16.12 4.79 12.62
CA LYS A 279 17.29 4.81 11.73
C LYS A 279 16.90 4.64 10.27
N GLN A 280 15.97 3.74 9.95
CA GLN A 280 15.47 3.54 8.59
C GLN A 280 14.83 4.81 8.02
N GLU A 281 13.93 5.44 8.78
CA GLU A 281 13.25 6.67 8.37
C GLU A 281 14.23 7.80 8.10
N TYR A 282 15.15 8.04 9.02
CA TYR A 282 16.15 9.07 8.83
C TYR A 282 17.15 8.73 7.71
N PHE A 283 17.54 7.46 7.58
CA PHE A 283 18.49 7.02 6.56
C PHE A 283 18.04 7.40 5.15
N PHE A 284 16.84 7.01 4.75
CA PHE A 284 16.40 7.28 3.39
C PHE A 284 16.07 8.77 3.19
N VAL A 285 15.55 9.44 4.20
CA VAL A 285 15.23 10.86 4.14
C VAL A 285 16.50 11.71 4.00
N SER A 286 17.52 11.44 4.82
CA SER A 286 18.80 12.19 4.76
C SER A 286 19.48 12.01 3.41
N ALA A 287 19.61 10.77 2.93
CA ALA A 287 20.19 10.49 1.62
C ALA A 287 19.40 11.16 0.48
N SER A 288 18.08 11.16 0.56
CA SER A 288 17.20 11.77 -0.44
C SER A 288 17.32 13.29 -0.48
N ILE A 289 17.37 13.94 0.69
CA ILE A 289 17.54 15.40 0.78
C ILE A 289 18.93 15.81 0.28
N GLN A 290 19.98 15.08 0.64
CA GLN A 290 21.34 15.34 0.13
C GLN A 290 21.39 15.22 -1.41
N ASP A 291 20.80 14.16 -1.97
CA ASP A 291 20.72 13.96 -3.43
C ASP A 291 19.92 15.08 -4.12
N LEU A 292 18.77 15.42 -3.55
CA LEU A 292 17.93 16.50 -4.05
C LEU A 292 18.67 17.84 -4.09
N ILE A 293 19.34 18.21 -3.01
CA ILE A 293 20.14 19.46 -2.92
C ILE A 293 21.30 19.44 -3.91
N ALA A 294 22.04 18.31 -3.99
CA ALA A 294 23.14 18.16 -4.93
C ALA A 294 22.68 18.27 -6.40
N ARG A 295 21.53 17.70 -6.73
CA ARG A 295 20.92 17.81 -8.07
C ARG A 295 20.43 19.23 -8.35
N HIS A 296 19.80 19.87 -7.38
CA HIS A 296 19.34 21.25 -7.52
C HIS A 296 20.52 22.21 -7.81
N LEU A 297 21.61 22.11 -7.04
CA LEU A 297 22.79 22.96 -7.20
C LEU A 297 23.57 22.73 -8.51
N LYS A 298 23.41 21.55 -9.15
CA LYS A 298 23.92 21.31 -10.52
C LYS A 298 23.12 22.06 -11.60
N GLU A 299 21.87 22.40 -11.34
CA GLU A 299 20.96 23.06 -12.30
C GLU A 299 20.74 24.54 -11.97
N HIS A 300 20.90 24.92 -10.69
CA HIS A 300 20.64 26.27 -10.16
C HIS A 300 21.81 26.77 -9.29
N PRO A 301 22.19 28.01 -9.39
CA PRO A 301 23.34 28.53 -8.65
C PRO A 301 23.07 28.81 -7.16
N THR A 302 21.83 28.72 -6.72
CA THR A 302 21.37 29.04 -5.36
C THR A 302 20.24 28.12 -4.91
N LEU A 303 20.10 27.99 -3.59
CA LEU A 303 18.94 27.29 -2.96
C LEU A 303 17.74 28.22 -2.72
N ALA A 304 17.88 29.53 -2.92
CA ALA A 304 16.79 30.48 -2.66
C ALA A 304 15.51 30.18 -3.47
N ASN A 305 15.66 29.56 -4.64
CA ASN A 305 14.53 29.14 -5.50
C ASN A 305 14.16 27.65 -5.36
N LEU A 306 14.63 26.98 -4.30
CA LEU A 306 14.36 25.55 -4.12
C LEU A 306 12.85 25.24 -4.13
N ALA A 307 12.06 26.01 -3.37
CA ALA A 307 10.60 25.81 -3.30
C ALA A 307 9.89 26.07 -4.64
N ASP A 308 10.48 26.84 -5.55
CA ASP A 308 9.92 27.06 -6.90
C ASP A 308 10.26 25.93 -7.87
N LYS A 309 11.26 25.09 -7.53
CA LYS A 309 11.77 24.03 -8.40
C LYS A 309 11.51 22.63 -7.87
N VAL A 310 11.18 22.51 -6.59
CA VAL A 310 10.98 21.23 -5.92
C VAL A 310 9.73 21.30 -5.02
N ALA A 311 8.89 20.31 -5.11
CA ALA A 311 7.82 20.02 -4.17
C ALA A 311 8.13 18.67 -3.51
N ILE A 312 8.38 18.64 -2.20
CA ILE A 312 8.61 17.40 -1.44
C ILE A 312 7.30 16.96 -0.82
N HIS A 313 6.90 15.73 -1.08
CA HIS A 313 5.69 15.14 -0.52
C HIS A 313 6.00 14.05 0.49
N LEU A 314 5.48 14.22 1.71
CA LEU A 314 5.60 13.26 2.80
C LEU A 314 4.43 12.25 2.72
N ASN A 315 4.75 11.02 2.36
CA ASN A 315 3.76 9.93 2.36
C ASN A 315 3.69 9.30 3.75
N ASP A 316 2.71 9.74 4.53
CA ASP A 316 2.56 9.53 5.96
C ASP A 316 3.67 10.24 6.78
N THR A 317 3.81 9.88 8.07
CA THR A 317 4.77 10.48 9.01
C THR A 317 6.16 9.85 8.93
N HIS A 318 6.33 8.73 8.26
CA HIS A 318 7.61 8.05 8.15
C HIS A 318 8.75 8.97 7.64
N PRO A 319 8.52 9.86 6.66
CA PRO A 319 9.53 10.84 6.24
C PRO A 319 9.46 12.19 6.99
N ALA A 320 8.69 12.33 8.06
CA ALA A 320 8.49 13.60 8.78
C ALA A 320 9.79 14.24 9.30
N ILE A 321 10.79 13.43 9.65
CA ILE A 321 12.11 13.90 10.06
C ILE A 321 12.79 14.76 8.97
N GLY A 322 12.30 14.66 7.73
CA GLY A 322 12.75 15.46 6.59
C GLY A 322 12.63 16.97 6.82
N VAL A 323 11.66 17.41 7.61
CA VAL A 323 11.52 18.82 7.99
C VAL A 323 12.75 19.28 8.78
N ALA A 324 13.15 18.51 9.80
CA ALA A 324 14.35 18.83 10.58
C ALA A 324 15.64 18.60 9.78
N GLU A 325 15.69 17.59 8.91
CA GLU A 325 16.87 17.33 8.08
C GLU A 325 17.09 18.43 7.04
N LEU A 326 16.05 18.91 6.37
CA LEU A 326 16.20 20.03 5.44
C LEU A 326 16.68 21.29 6.17
N MET A 327 16.13 21.58 7.36
CA MET A 327 16.60 22.68 8.20
C MET A 327 18.09 22.53 8.58
N ARG A 328 18.50 21.30 8.96
CA ARG A 328 19.90 21.01 9.26
C ARG A 328 20.81 21.30 8.05
N VAL A 329 20.45 20.78 6.89
CA VAL A 329 21.25 21.00 5.66
C VAL A 329 21.30 22.49 5.31
N LEU A 330 20.18 23.19 5.34
CA LEU A 330 20.14 24.62 5.00
C LEU A 330 20.92 25.48 5.99
N CYS A 331 20.76 25.25 7.30
CA CYS A 331 21.42 26.09 8.33
C CYS A 331 22.87 25.67 8.58
N ASP A 332 23.13 24.35 8.76
CA ASP A 332 24.44 23.88 9.23
C ASP A 332 25.44 23.72 8.07
N GLU A 333 24.98 23.27 6.89
CA GLU A 333 25.86 22.99 5.75
C GLU A 333 25.88 24.16 4.75
N GLN A 334 24.72 24.77 4.50
CA GLN A 334 24.59 25.86 3.53
C GLN A 334 24.68 27.27 4.16
N ASN A 335 24.78 27.34 5.49
CA ASN A 335 24.87 28.60 6.28
C ASN A 335 23.70 29.56 6.02
N MET A 336 22.51 29.08 5.67
CA MET A 336 21.32 29.90 5.51
C MET A 336 20.82 30.39 6.88
N VAL A 337 20.32 31.62 6.92
CA VAL A 337 19.72 32.18 8.15
C VAL A 337 18.47 31.42 8.49
N TRP A 338 18.19 31.18 9.78
CA TRP A 338 17.09 30.37 10.30
C TRP A 338 15.73 30.72 9.68
N ASP A 339 15.36 32.02 9.70
CA ASP A 339 14.04 32.46 9.22
C ASP A 339 13.86 32.19 7.71
N GLU A 340 14.91 32.38 6.93
CA GLU A 340 14.94 32.11 5.49
C GLU A 340 14.83 30.59 5.23
N ALA A 341 15.62 29.80 5.97
CA ALA A 341 15.60 28.34 5.87
C ALA A 341 14.22 27.77 6.25
N TRP A 342 13.62 28.28 7.34
CA TRP A 342 12.31 27.86 7.78
C TRP A 342 11.21 28.21 6.79
N ALA A 343 11.21 29.43 6.27
CA ALA A 343 10.25 29.85 5.25
C ALA A 343 10.37 29.01 3.97
N LEU A 344 11.61 28.67 3.56
CA LEU A 344 11.86 27.81 2.41
C LEU A 344 11.40 26.37 2.67
N CYS A 345 11.72 25.82 3.85
CA CYS A 345 11.31 24.49 4.28
C CYS A 345 9.78 24.34 4.22
N CYS A 346 9.03 25.23 4.88
CA CYS A 346 7.57 25.18 4.90
C CYS A 346 6.93 25.30 3.51
N LYS A 347 7.52 26.03 2.58
CA LYS A 347 7.03 26.15 1.20
C LYS A 347 7.31 24.91 0.35
N THR A 348 8.29 24.11 0.75
CA THR A 348 8.76 22.96 -0.03
C THR A 348 7.98 21.68 0.31
N PHE A 349 7.60 21.49 1.59
CA PHE A 349 6.94 20.28 2.05
C PHE A 349 5.42 20.33 1.94
N SER A 350 4.84 19.15 1.67
CA SER A 350 3.43 18.82 1.82
C SER A 350 3.29 17.43 2.43
N TYR A 351 2.18 17.13 3.10
CA TYR A 351 1.98 15.94 3.90
C TYR A 351 0.63 15.27 3.64
N THR A 352 0.62 13.96 3.43
CA THR A 352 -0.59 13.13 3.42
C THR A 352 -0.68 12.32 4.70
N ASN A 353 -1.80 12.45 5.43
CA ASN A 353 -2.14 11.57 6.54
C ASN A 353 -2.94 10.36 6.04
N HIS A 354 -2.66 9.18 6.59
CA HIS A 354 -3.31 7.92 6.21
C HIS A 354 -4.07 7.24 7.34
N THR A 355 -4.21 7.88 8.51
CA THR A 355 -4.90 7.28 9.67
C THR A 355 -5.78 8.27 10.41
N LEU A 356 -6.88 7.77 11.00
CA LEU A 356 -7.76 8.51 11.90
C LEU A 356 -7.59 8.09 13.36
N MET A 357 -6.88 7.02 13.64
CA MET A 357 -6.70 6.48 14.98
C MET A 357 -5.59 7.26 15.69
N PRO A 358 -5.88 8.03 16.77
CA PRO A 358 -4.88 8.82 17.47
C PRO A 358 -3.71 7.96 17.99
N GLU A 359 -4.00 6.75 18.45
CA GLU A 359 -3.01 5.79 18.94
C GLU A 359 -2.06 5.25 17.84
N ALA A 360 -2.45 5.38 16.59
CA ALA A 360 -1.61 4.99 15.44
C ALA A 360 -0.77 6.15 14.89
N LEU A 361 -0.93 7.37 15.42
CA LEU A 361 -0.05 8.50 15.08
C LEU A 361 1.34 8.27 15.65
N GLU A 362 2.32 8.34 14.76
CA GLU A 362 3.71 8.04 15.10
C GLU A 362 4.30 9.03 16.11
N THR A 363 4.94 8.50 17.12
CA THR A 363 5.68 9.27 18.12
C THR A 363 7.00 8.59 18.46
N TRP A 364 8.06 9.38 18.73
CA TRP A 364 9.36 8.86 19.15
C TRP A 364 9.75 9.37 20.54
N PRO A 365 10.23 8.49 21.45
CA PRO A 365 10.75 8.94 22.75
C PRO A 365 11.84 9.99 22.55
N VAL A 366 11.78 11.07 23.33
CA VAL A 366 12.81 12.14 23.29
C VAL A 366 14.19 11.56 23.59
N ALA A 367 14.29 10.61 24.52
CA ALA A 367 15.56 9.96 24.86
C ALA A 367 16.14 9.17 23.66
N LEU A 368 15.29 8.48 22.88
CA LEU A 368 15.71 7.78 21.66
C LEU A 368 16.17 8.76 20.59
N MET A 369 15.40 9.82 20.37
CA MET A 369 15.78 10.89 19.42
C MET A 369 17.10 11.55 19.83
N GLN A 370 17.31 11.82 21.12
CA GLN A 370 18.57 12.37 21.65
C GLN A 370 19.75 11.43 21.40
N HIS A 371 19.53 10.13 21.53
CA HIS A 371 20.57 9.13 21.31
C HIS A 371 20.93 8.98 19.82
N VAL A 372 19.92 8.91 18.96
CA VAL A 372 20.12 8.61 17.52
C VAL A 372 20.37 9.89 16.69
N LEU A 373 19.62 10.97 16.96
CA LEU A 373 19.53 12.18 16.16
C LEU A 373 19.58 13.46 17.02
N PRO A 374 20.65 13.69 17.82
CA PRO A 374 20.69 14.78 18.78
C PRO A 374 20.54 16.17 18.14
N ARG A 375 21.08 16.37 16.95
CA ARG A 375 20.96 17.66 16.25
C ARG A 375 19.55 17.93 15.75
N HIS A 376 18.88 16.91 15.23
CA HIS A 376 17.48 17.02 14.77
C HIS A 376 16.54 17.30 15.95
N LEU A 377 16.78 16.69 17.10
CA LEU A 377 16.00 16.98 18.28
C LEU A 377 16.13 18.45 18.73
N GLU A 378 17.33 19.05 18.69
CA GLU A 378 17.51 20.50 18.96
C GLU A 378 16.71 21.35 17.97
N LEU A 379 16.74 21.01 16.68
CA LEU A 379 15.98 21.72 15.65
C LEU A 379 14.48 21.61 15.90
N ILE A 380 14.00 20.42 16.25
CA ILE A 380 12.57 20.18 16.58
C ILE A 380 12.17 21.01 17.80
N PHE A 381 12.98 21.09 18.84
CA PHE A 381 12.71 21.93 20.00
C PHE A 381 12.63 23.43 19.62
N GLN A 382 13.52 23.90 18.75
CA GLN A 382 13.49 25.28 18.29
C GLN A 382 12.24 25.55 17.44
N ILE A 383 11.91 24.68 16.49
CA ILE A 383 10.67 24.76 15.69
C ILE A 383 9.45 24.79 16.62
N ASN A 384 9.40 23.90 17.61
CA ASN A 384 8.31 23.82 18.57
C ASN A 384 8.13 25.11 19.36
N LYS A 385 9.24 25.68 19.86
CA LYS A 385 9.21 26.93 20.60
C LYS A 385 8.59 28.06 19.77
N GLU A 386 9.10 28.28 18.57
CA GLU A 386 8.65 29.37 17.69
C GLU A 386 7.18 29.17 17.26
N PHE A 387 6.83 27.92 16.96
CA PHE A 387 5.44 27.56 16.63
C PHE A 387 4.50 27.81 17.79
N LEU A 388 4.84 27.42 19.01
CA LEU A 388 3.99 27.64 20.20
C LEU A 388 3.90 29.13 20.56
N GLU A 389 4.95 29.92 20.36
CA GLU A 389 4.90 31.38 20.51
C GLU A 389 3.94 32.04 19.52
N MET A 390 3.86 31.53 18.30
CA MET A 390 2.88 31.95 17.30
C MET A 390 1.45 31.51 17.69
N ALA A 391 1.27 30.24 18.10
CA ALA A 391 -0.02 29.70 18.49
C ALA A 391 -0.60 30.40 19.74
N ALA A 392 0.26 30.79 20.70
CA ALA A 392 -0.14 31.54 21.89
C ALA A 392 -0.73 32.94 21.55
N ARG A 393 -0.32 33.53 20.44
CA ARG A 393 -0.93 34.78 19.94
C ARG A 393 -2.33 34.54 19.35
N HIS A 394 -2.58 33.36 18.83
CA HIS A 394 -3.90 32.98 18.28
C HIS A 394 -4.92 32.73 19.40
N ARG A 395 -4.51 32.06 20.50
CA ARG A 395 -5.34 31.84 21.71
C ARG A 395 -4.53 32.16 22.98
N PRO A 396 -4.53 33.40 23.42
CA PRO A 396 -3.79 33.78 24.62
C PRO A 396 -4.30 33.07 25.88
N ASN A 397 -3.35 32.60 26.71
CA ASN A 397 -3.62 31.93 28.00
C ASN A 397 -4.33 30.55 27.92
N ASP A 398 -4.43 29.94 26.73
CA ASP A 398 -4.97 28.58 26.55
C ASP A 398 -3.82 27.54 26.55
N ASN A 399 -3.35 27.17 27.74
CA ASN A 399 -2.27 26.19 27.88
C ASN A 399 -2.67 24.80 27.41
N ALA A 400 -3.95 24.43 27.50
CA ALA A 400 -4.41 23.13 27.01
C ALA A 400 -4.34 23.06 25.47
N PHE A 401 -4.70 24.15 24.79
CA PHE A 401 -4.54 24.30 23.36
C PHE A 401 -3.06 24.17 22.93
N LEU A 402 -2.16 24.88 23.61
CA LEU A 402 -0.73 24.80 23.33
C LEU A 402 -0.17 23.39 23.56
N SER A 403 -0.61 22.71 24.63
CA SER A 403 -0.18 21.33 24.89
C SER A 403 -0.59 20.36 23.81
N ARG A 404 -1.79 20.49 23.23
CA ARG A 404 -2.24 19.63 22.12
C ARG A 404 -1.50 19.91 20.81
N LEU A 405 -1.13 21.15 20.56
CA LEU A 405 -0.39 21.59 19.39
C LEU A 405 1.10 21.26 19.45
N SER A 406 1.68 21.17 20.67
CA SER A 406 3.10 20.96 20.88
C SER A 406 3.63 19.76 20.06
N LEU A 407 4.78 19.94 19.44
CA LEU A 407 5.54 18.84 18.80
C LEU A 407 6.05 17.84 19.82
N ILE A 408 6.06 18.21 21.12
CA ILE A 408 6.51 17.35 22.21
C ILE A 408 5.31 17.02 23.08
N ASP A 409 5.02 15.72 23.20
CA ASP A 409 4.12 15.22 24.26
C ASP A 409 4.86 15.16 25.57
N GLU A 410 4.37 15.82 26.59
CA GLU A 410 4.97 15.85 27.91
C GLU A 410 4.22 15.01 28.95
N HIS A 411 3.18 14.27 28.52
CA HIS A 411 2.44 13.36 29.36
C HIS A 411 3.18 12.02 29.50
N GLY A 412 3.67 11.70 30.68
CA GLY A 412 4.45 10.51 30.95
C GLY A 412 5.86 10.55 30.35
N GLU A 413 6.22 9.56 29.53
CA GLU A 413 7.46 9.60 28.76
C GLU A 413 7.37 10.69 27.66
N ARG A 414 8.29 11.64 27.68
CA ARG A 414 8.32 12.69 26.66
C ARG A 414 8.56 12.11 25.27
N ARG A 415 7.70 12.51 24.33
CA ARG A 415 7.73 11.96 22.96
C ARG A 415 7.60 13.07 21.91
N VAL A 416 8.30 12.92 20.79
CA VAL A 416 8.14 13.78 19.61
C VAL A 416 6.95 13.28 18.80
N ARG A 417 6.00 14.18 18.49
CA ARG A 417 4.80 13.90 17.68
C ARG A 417 5.10 14.18 16.21
N MET A 418 5.27 13.12 15.42
CA MET A 418 5.73 13.25 14.04
C MET A 418 4.65 13.85 13.11
N ALA A 419 3.38 13.58 13.36
CA ALA A 419 2.28 14.22 12.61
C ALA A 419 2.26 15.74 12.83
N ASN A 420 2.46 16.19 14.09
CA ASN A 420 2.52 17.61 14.40
C ASN A 420 3.70 18.29 13.67
N LEU A 421 4.88 17.65 13.66
CA LEU A 421 6.04 18.13 12.92
C LEU A 421 5.74 18.25 11.41
N SER A 422 5.10 17.22 10.83
CA SER A 422 4.71 17.20 9.42
C SER A 422 3.76 18.35 9.07
N ILE A 423 2.74 18.60 9.94
CA ILE A 423 1.77 19.67 9.72
C ILE A 423 2.43 21.05 9.80
N VAL A 424 3.26 21.28 10.82
CA VAL A 424 3.91 22.57 11.05
C VAL A 424 4.89 22.91 9.93
N GLY A 425 5.62 21.90 9.44
CA GLY A 425 6.61 22.03 8.36
C GLY A 425 6.04 22.00 6.93
N SER A 426 4.73 21.82 6.75
CA SER A 426 4.13 21.68 5.41
C SER A 426 3.17 22.82 5.07
N HIS A 427 3.14 23.26 3.81
CA HIS A 427 2.17 24.26 3.33
C HIS A 427 0.77 23.66 3.08
N LYS A 428 0.68 22.36 2.78
CA LYS A 428 -0.57 21.63 2.59
C LYS A 428 -0.54 20.28 3.28
N VAL A 429 -1.70 19.90 3.82
CA VAL A 429 -1.96 18.62 4.47
C VAL A 429 -3.24 18.05 3.87
N ASN A 430 -3.22 16.79 3.45
CA ASN A 430 -4.43 16.17 2.91
C ASN A 430 -4.78 14.86 3.58
N GLY A 431 -6.09 14.61 3.65
CA GLY A 431 -6.66 13.30 3.84
C GLY A 431 -6.83 12.58 2.50
N VAL A 432 -7.31 11.34 2.54
CA VAL A 432 -7.32 10.40 1.39
C VAL A 432 -8.72 9.93 0.97
N SER A 433 -9.75 10.45 1.60
CA SER A 433 -11.18 10.39 1.22
C SER A 433 -11.91 11.59 1.80
N ALA A 434 -13.11 11.89 1.32
CA ALA A 434 -13.87 13.03 1.81
C ALA A 434 -14.14 12.92 3.32
N LEU A 435 -14.68 11.77 3.78
CA LEU A 435 -14.93 11.53 5.21
C LEU A 435 -13.65 11.66 6.04
N HIS A 436 -12.55 11.07 5.58
CA HIS A 436 -11.26 11.15 6.27
C HIS A 436 -10.80 12.59 6.45
N SER A 437 -10.85 13.38 5.39
CA SER A 437 -10.42 14.78 5.41
C SER A 437 -11.28 15.64 6.35
N ASP A 438 -12.59 15.41 6.36
CA ASP A 438 -13.52 16.07 7.28
C ASP A 438 -13.24 15.69 8.75
N LEU A 439 -13.02 14.40 9.01
CA LEU A 439 -12.71 13.93 10.36
C LEU A 439 -11.35 14.44 10.86
N LEU A 440 -10.34 14.58 9.99
CA LEU A 440 -9.04 15.15 10.36
C LEU A 440 -9.21 16.54 10.99
N VAL A 441 -9.99 17.42 10.35
CA VAL A 441 -10.18 18.80 10.80
C VAL A 441 -11.21 18.94 11.94
N GLN A 442 -12.07 17.96 12.13
CA GLN A 442 -13.04 17.92 13.22
C GLN A 442 -12.51 17.26 14.49
N THR A 443 -11.49 16.40 14.38
CA THR A 443 -10.98 15.58 15.49
C THR A 443 -9.50 15.78 15.73
N ILE A 444 -8.64 14.91 15.18
CA ILE A 444 -7.22 14.81 15.53
C ILE A 444 -6.40 16.05 15.21
N PHE A 445 -6.77 16.83 14.19
CA PHE A 445 -6.08 18.05 13.77
C PHE A 445 -6.93 19.32 13.88
N ALA A 446 -8.02 19.27 14.63
CA ALA A 446 -8.95 20.39 14.81
C ALA A 446 -8.26 21.68 15.29
N ASP A 447 -7.33 21.57 16.22
CA ASP A 447 -6.57 22.70 16.72
C ASP A 447 -5.66 23.34 15.65
N PHE A 448 -5.00 22.52 14.83
CA PHE A 448 -4.22 23.01 13.68
C PHE A 448 -5.11 23.66 12.61
N ALA A 449 -6.25 23.05 12.33
CA ALA A 449 -7.21 23.59 11.37
C ALA A 449 -7.79 24.93 11.84
N SER A 450 -7.91 25.16 13.15
CA SER A 450 -8.33 26.44 13.69
C SER A 450 -7.32 27.56 13.44
N ILE A 451 -6.01 27.22 13.35
CA ILE A 451 -4.94 28.20 13.04
C ILE A 451 -4.80 28.38 11.52
N TRP A 452 -4.86 27.26 10.77
CA TRP A 452 -4.59 27.23 9.33
C TRP A 452 -5.66 26.45 8.57
N PRO A 453 -6.90 26.99 8.45
CA PRO A 453 -7.99 26.28 7.79
C PRO A 453 -7.68 25.94 6.32
N ASP A 454 -7.00 26.84 5.61
CA ASP A 454 -6.66 26.65 4.19
C ASP A 454 -5.51 25.64 3.94
N ARG A 455 -4.86 25.17 5.01
CA ARG A 455 -3.78 24.19 4.90
C ARG A 455 -4.31 22.79 4.61
N PHE A 456 -5.52 22.48 5.10
CA PHE A 456 -6.12 21.15 4.98
C PHE A 456 -6.97 21.03 3.72
N THR A 457 -6.85 19.88 3.05
CA THR A 457 -7.59 19.59 1.82
C THR A 457 -7.87 18.08 1.70
N ASN A 458 -8.73 17.71 0.74
CA ASN A 458 -8.99 16.31 0.41
C ASN A 458 -8.37 15.93 -0.93
N MET A 459 -7.72 14.77 -0.97
CA MET A 459 -7.27 14.10 -2.19
C MET A 459 -7.76 12.66 -2.14
N THR A 460 -8.94 12.39 -2.65
CA THR A 460 -9.48 11.03 -2.69
C THR A 460 -8.55 10.11 -3.46
N ASN A 461 -8.18 8.99 -2.84
CA ASN A 461 -7.31 7.99 -3.46
C ASN A 461 -7.88 7.47 -4.78
N GLY A 462 -6.99 6.87 -5.55
CA GLY A 462 -7.30 6.16 -6.78
C GLY A 462 -6.33 5.01 -7.03
N VAL A 463 -6.62 4.23 -8.05
CA VAL A 463 -5.81 3.10 -8.48
C VAL A 463 -5.47 3.23 -9.96
N THR A 464 -4.33 2.70 -10.40
CA THR A 464 -4.00 2.69 -11.82
C THR A 464 -4.85 1.68 -12.57
N PRO A 465 -5.63 2.12 -13.58
CA PRO A 465 -6.46 1.21 -14.38
C PRO A 465 -5.63 0.26 -15.23
N ARG A 466 -4.41 0.63 -15.57
CA ARG A 466 -3.51 -0.17 -16.38
C ARG A 466 -3.18 -1.50 -15.70
N ARG A 467 -2.76 -1.49 -14.44
CA ARG A 467 -2.50 -2.72 -13.68
C ARG A 467 -3.79 -3.40 -13.22
N TRP A 468 -4.69 -2.63 -12.59
CA TRP A 468 -5.80 -3.20 -11.82
C TRP A 468 -7.03 -3.58 -12.66
N LEU A 469 -7.06 -3.17 -13.94
CA LEU A 469 -8.08 -3.60 -14.90
C LEU A 469 -7.43 -4.20 -16.15
N ALA A 470 -6.64 -3.42 -16.90
CA ALA A 470 -6.13 -3.90 -18.19
C ALA A 470 -5.21 -5.13 -18.07
N GLN A 471 -4.27 -5.11 -17.11
CA GLN A 471 -3.33 -6.22 -16.89
C GLN A 471 -3.95 -7.38 -16.09
N ALA A 472 -4.65 -7.06 -14.99
CA ALA A 472 -5.21 -8.10 -14.12
C ALA A 472 -6.38 -8.86 -14.77
N ASN A 473 -7.13 -8.22 -15.68
CA ASN A 473 -8.34 -8.76 -16.31
C ASN A 473 -8.35 -8.51 -17.84
N PRO A 474 -7.46 -9.19 -18.59
CA PRO A 474 -7.30 -8.94 -20.01
C PRO A 474 -8.55 -9.23 -20.86
N GLU A 475 -9.36 -10.21 -20.46
CA GLU A 475 -10.62 -10.50 -21.17
C GLU A 475 -11.64 -9.37 -20.98
N LEU A 476 -11.79 -8.83 -19.76
CA LEU A 476 -12.64 -7.66 -19.52
C LEU A 476 -12.09 -6.43 -20.24
N SER A 477 -10.76 -6.23 -20.22
CA SER A 477 -10.10 -5.17 -20.97
C SER A 477 -10.44 -5.23 -22.46
N SER A 478 -10.42 -6.41 -23.08
CA SER A 478 -10.79 -6.62 -24.49
C SER A 478 -12.26 -6.32 -24.75
N LEU A 479 -13.16 -6.70 -23.85
CA LEU A 479 -14.59 -6.37 -23.94
C LEU A 479 -14.80 -4.84 -23.87
N LEU A 480 -14.09 -4.16 -22.98
CA LEU A 480 -14.14 -2.70 -22.86
C LEU A 480 -13.57 -2.01 -24.10
N ASP A 481 -12.46 -2.50 -24.65
CA ASP A 481 -11.86 -1.97 -25.87
C ASP A 481 -12.81 -2.04 -27.07
N SER A 482 -13.52 -3.16 -27.21
CA SER A 482 -14.51 -3.34 -28.28
C SER A 482 -15.76 -2.48 -28.09
N THR A 483 -16.07 -2.10 -26.84
CA THR A 483 -17.29 -1.35 -26.50
C THR A 483 -17.07 0.15 -26.43
N LEU A 484 -15.94 0.60 -25.86
CA LEU A 484 -15.65 2.00 -25.54
C LEU A 484 -14.42 2.55 -26.30
N GLY A 485 -13.66 1.71 -27.00
CA GLY A 485 -12.34 2.05 -27.51
C GLY A 485 -11.28 1.95 -26.41
N GLN A 486 -10.01 2.18 -26.74
CA GLN A 486 -8.86 1.95 -25.83
C GLN A 486 -8.54 3.13 -24.90
N SER A 487 -9.14 4.30 -25.14
CA SER A 487 -8.80 5.55 -24.43
C SER A 487 -9.23 5.55 -22.95
N TRP A 488 -10.06 4.62 -22.51
CA TRP A 488 -10.43 4.46 -21.10
C TRP A 488 -9.21 4.20 -20.18
N ARG A 489 -8.11 3.63 -20.73
CA ARG A 489 -6.87 3.39 -19.98
C ARG A 489 -6.19 4.67 -19.49
N LEU A 490 -6.48 5.81 -20.16
CA LEU A 490 -5.95 7.15 -19.84
C LEU A 490 -7.04 8.09 -19.30
N ASN A 491 -8.31 7.76 -19.57
CA ASN A 491 -9.48 8.50 -19.10
C ASN A 491 -10.54 7.52 -18.59
N LEU A 492 -10.43 7.15 -17.32
CA LEU A 492 -11.26 6.13 -16.70
C LEU A 492 -12.75 6.54 -16.64
N ASP A 493 -13.10 7.84 -16.75
CA ASP A 493 -14.48 8.32 -16.77
C ASP A 493 -15.27 7.75 -17.97
N GLN A 494 -14.59 7.31 -19.02
CA GLN A 494 -15.25 6.65 -20.16
C GLN A 494 -15.96 5.35 -19.79
N LEU A 495 -15.63 4.72 -18.66
CA LEU A 495 -16.36 3.56 -18.15
C LEU A 495 -17.85 3.85 -17.91
N GLN A 496 -18.24 5.11 -17.70
CA GLN A 496 -19.64 5.52 -17.59
C GLN A 496 -20.47 5.11 -18.81
N GLY A 497 -19.84 4.95 -19.98
CA GLY A 497 -20.49 4.45 -21.20
C GLY A 497 -21.12 3.06 -21.06
N LEU A 498 -20.64 2.25 -20.09
CA LEU A 498 -21.20 0.94 -19.77
C LEU A 498 -22.64 1.01 -19.21
N ASN A 499 -23.05 2.15 -18.65
CA ASN A 499 -24.42 2.31 -18.14
C ASN A 499 -25.49 2.07 -19.24
N SER A 500 -25.17 2.35 -20.49
CA SER A 500 -26.05 2.06 -21.62
C SER A 500 -26.10 0.57 -22.00
N ARG A 501 -25.18 -0.25 -21.49
CA ARG A 501 -25.04 -1.67 -21.79
C ARG A 501 -25.46 -2.57 -20.64
N LYS A 502 -25.70 -2.05 -19.43
CA LYS A 502 -25.92 -2.86 -18.24
C LYS A 502 -27.12 -3.81 -18.32
N SER A 503 -28.14 -3.45 -19.10
CA SER A 503 -29.35 -4.29 -19.35
C SER A 503 -29.31 -5.01 -20.70
N ASP A 504 -28.23 -4.90 -21.48
CA ASP A 504 -28.04 -5.61 -22.75
C ASP A 504 -27.68 -7.07 -22.47
N ALA A 505 -28.56 -8.00 -22.85
CA ALA A 505 -28.41 -9.42 -22.56
C ALA A 505 -27.16 -10.06 -23.21
N VAL A 506 -26.72 -9.55 -24.38
CA VAL A 506 -25.53 -10.05 -25.06
C VAL A 506 -24.28 -9.60 -24.31
N PHE A 507 -24.25 -8.33 -23.92
CA PHE A 507 -23.16 -7.78 -23.13
C PHE A 507 -23.07 -8.45 -21.74
N GLN A 508 -24.21 -8.63 -21.07
CA GLN A 508 -24.27 -9.34 -19.78
C GLN A 508 -23.73 -10.76 -19.90
N LYS A 509 -24.09 -11.50 -20.96
CA LYS A 509 -23.59 -12.86 -21.20
C LYS A 509 -22.06 -12.87 -21.30
N SER A 510 -21.49 -12.00 -22.12
CA SER A 510 -20.02 -11.91 -22.26
C SER A 510 -19.34 -11.50 -20.95
N PHE A 511 -19.91 -10.55 -20.22
CA PHE A 511 -19.39 -10.11 -18.93
C PHE A 511 -19.38 -11.24 -17.88
N MET A 512 -20.47 -12.03 -17.81
CA MET A 512 -20.60 -13.16 -16.88
C MET A 512 -19.65 -14.31 -17.26
N GLU A 513 -19.43 -14.56 -18.56
CA GLU A 513 -18.48 -15.56 -19.06
C GLU A 513 -17.04 -15.19 -18.64
N ILE A 514 -16.65 -13.92 -18.82
CA ILE A 514 -15.36 -13.40 -18.40
C ILE A 514 -15.21 -13.55 -16.87
N LYS A 515 -16.22 -13.18 -16.09
CA LYS A 515 -16.21 -13.36 -14.64
C LYS A 515 -16.01 -14.84 -14.26
N ARG A 516 -16.72 -15.75 -14.93
CA ARG A 516 -16.58 -17.17 -14.69
C ARG A 516 -15.17 -17.68 -15.02
N ASN A 517 -14.56 -17.23 -16.12
CA ASN A 517 -13.19 -17.60 -16.49
C ASN A 517 -12.19 -17.14 -15.40
N ASN A 518 -12.33 -15.93 -14.87
CA ASN A 518 -11.52 -15.45 -13.76
C ASN A 518 -11.74 -16.25 -12.48
N LYS A 519 -12.96 -16.71 -12.21
CA LYS A 519 -13.25 -17.59 -11.06
C LYS A 519 -12.63 -18.97 -11.24
N VAL A 520 -12.62 -19.53 -12.44
CA VAL A 520 -11.92 -20.80 -12.77
C VAL A 520 -10.40 -20.62 -12.51
N ARG A 521 -9.81 -19.51 -12.97
CA ARG A 521 -8.39 -19.19 -12.72
C ARG A 521 -8.11 -19.10 -11.22
N LEU A 522 -8.95 -18.40 -10.47
CA LEU A 522 -8.79 -18.26 -9.02
C LEU A 522 -9.02 -19.60 -8.29
N ALA A 523 -10.00 -20.41 -8.68
CA ALA A 523 -10.23 -21.73 -8.10
C ALA A 523 -9.02 -22.66 -8.28
N ALA A 524 -8.41 -22.67 -9.47
CA ALA A 524 -7.18 -23.41 -9.73
C ALA A 524 -6.00 -22.89 -8.89
N TYR A 525 -5.91 -21.58 -8.68
CA TYR A 525 -4.91 -20.99 -7.80
C TYR A 525 -5.10 -21.42 -6.34
N ILE A 526 -6.34 -21.40 -5.84
CA ILE A 526 -6.69 -21.84 -4.49
C ILE A 526 -6.35 -23.34 -4.30
N GLU A 527 -6.71 -24.19 -5.25
CA GLU A 527 -6.39 -25.63 -5.17
C GLU A 527 -4.87 -25.85 -5.09
N ARG A 528 -4.11 -25.14 -5.91
CA ARG A 528 -2.63 -25.25 -5.93
C ARG A 528 -1.97 -24.74 -4.65
N THR A 529 -2.45 -23.65 -4.06
CA THR A 529 -1.78 -22.95 -2.94
C THR A 529 -2.33 -23.31 -1.57
N ALA A 530 -3.61 -23.61 -1.46
CA ALA A 530 -4.27 -23.95 -0.20
C ALA A 530 -4.75 -25.42 -0.14
N GLY A 531 -4.67 -26.17 -1.24
CA GLY A 531 -5.11 -27.57 -1.31
C GLY A 531 -6.63 -27.76 -1.22
N ILE A 532 -7.42 -26.70 -1.38
CA ILE A 532 -8.87 -26.70 -1.23
C ILE A 532 -9.53 -26.58 -2.60
N LYS A 533 -10.39 -27.55 -2.94
CA LYS A 533 -11.21 -27.45 -4.16
C LYS A 533 -12.44 -26.60 -3.88
N VAL A 534 -12.68 -25.63 -4.75
CA VAL A 534 -13.84 -24.73 -4.71
C VAL A 534 -14.54 -24.70 -6.05
N SER A 535 -15.86 -24.56 -6.02
CA SER A 535 -16.64 -24.44 -7.25
C SER A 535 -16.59 -23.02 -7.79
N PRO A 536 -16.21 -22.80 -9.05
CA PRO A 536 -16.27 -21.46 -9.66
C PRO A 536 -17.73 -20.96 -9.85
N ASP A 537 -18.74 -21.83 -9.65
CA ASP A 537 -20.15 -21.46 -9.73
C ASP A 537 -20.69 -20.97 -8.38
N SER A 538 -19.96 -21.15 -7.26
CA SER A 538 -20.30 -20.56 -5.96
C SER A 538 -20.02 -19.05 -5.96
N MET A 539 -20.71 -18.27 -5.12
CA MET A 539 -20.35 -16.86 -4.89
C MET A 539 -18.97 -16.77 -4.27
N PHE A 540 -18.04 -16.04 -4.88
CA PHE A 540 -16.73 -15.74 -4.31
C PHE A 540 -16.80 -14.46 -3.49
N ASP A 541 -16.85 -14.63 -2.17
CA ASP A 541 -16.95 -13.60 -1.14
C ASP A 541 -15.55 -13.31 -0.57
N VAL A 542 -15.03 -12.12 -0.80
CA VAL A 542 -13.58 -11.84 -0.71
C VAL A 542 -13.28 -10.75 0.30
N GLN A 543 -12.45 -11.08 1.30
CA GLN A 543 -11.86 -10.13 2.25
C GLN A 543 -10.33 -10.25 2.23
N VAL A 544 -9.68 -9.48 1.36
CA VAL A 544 -8.24 -9.55 1.14
C VAL A 544 -7.58 -8.21 1.46
N LYS A 545 -6.96 -8.16 2.63
CA LYS A 545 -6.30 -6.97 3.21
C LYS A 545 -5.48 -7.39 4.43
N ARG A 546 -4.59 -6.51 4.94
CA ARG A 546 -3.88 -6.77 6.21
C ARG A 546 -4.85 -7.25 7.29
N ILE A 547 -4.45 -8.23 8.07
CA ILE A 547 -5.28 -8.69 9.19
C ILE A 547 -5.11 -7.70 10.34
N HIS A 548 -6.23 -7.11 10.74
CA HIS A 548 -6.28 -6.12 11.81
C HIS A 548 -7.68 -6.06 12.42
N GLU A 549 -7.80 -5.85 13.74
CA GLU A 549 -9.08 -5.85 14.43
C GLU A 549 -10.05 -4.80 13.86
N TYR A 550 -9.59 -3.59 13.50
CA TYR A 550 -10.49 -2.56 12.94
C TYR A 550 -11.07 -2.92 11.57
N LYS A 551 -10.39 -3.79 10.81
CA LYS A 551 -10.87 -4.31 9.51
C LYS A 551 -11.90 -5.40 9.65
N ARG A 552 -12.05 -5.92 10.85
CA ARG A 552 -13.09 -6.83 11.33
C ARG A 552 -13.20 -8.15 10.57
N GLN A 553 -12.06 -8.76 10.18
CA GLN A 553 -12.09 -10.12 9.64
C GLN A 553 -12.81 -11.07 10.60
N LEU A 554 -12.70 -10.86 11.91
CA LEU A 554 -13.41 -11.64 12.91
C LEU A 554 -14.94 -11.56 12.75
N LEU A 555 -15.50 -10.40 12.42
CA LEU A 555 -16.94 -10.25 12.13
C LEU A 555 -17.36 -11.15 10.97
N ASN A 556 -16.58 -11.21 9.90
CA ASN A 556 -16.83 -12.08 8.76
C ASN A 556 -16.73 -13.57 9.19
N VAL A 557 -15.74 -13.95 9.99
CA VAL A 557 -15.63 -15.31 10.52
C VAL A 557 -16.85 -15.70 11.36
N LEU A 558 -17.34 -14.79 12.21
CA LEU A 558 -18.57 -15.04 12.98
C LEU A 558 -19.79 -15.24 12.06
N HIS A 559 -19.91 -14.47 10.98
CA HIS A 559 -20.94 -14.71 9.97
C HIS A 559 -20.79 -16.07 9.27
N VAL A 560 -19.55 -16.48 8.91
CA VAL A 560 -19.30 -17.81 8.33
C VAL A 560 -19.79 -18.91 9.28
N ILE A 561 -19.51 -18.78 10.58
CA ILE A 561 -20.00 -19.76 11.58
C ILE A 561 -21.52 -19.71 11.70
N THR A 562 -22.12 -18.52 11.69
CA THR A 562 -23.59 -18.35 11.69
C THR A 562 -24.21 -19.11 10.51
N ARG A 563 -23.66 -18.92 9.31
CA ARG A 563 -24.12 -19.59 8.09
C ARG A 563 -23.91 -21.09 8.19
N TYR A 564 -22.80 -21.56 8.72
CA TYR A 564 -22.55 -22.98 8.97
C TYR A 564 -23.61 -23.59 9.88
N GLN A 565 -23.89 -22.97 11.03
CA GLN A 565 -24.94 -23.42 11.96
C GLN A 565 -26.32 -23.41 11.31
N ALA A 566 -26.65 -22.41 10.51
CA ALA A 566 -27.92 -22.35 9.78
C ALA A 566 -28.05 -23.42 8.72
N ILE A 567 -27.00 -23.77 7.99
CA ILE A 567 -26.98 -24.88 7.03
C ILE A 567 -27.21 -26.23 7.74
N LEU A 568 -26.58 -26.43 8.90
CA LEU A 568 -26.78 -27.67 9.68
C LEU A 568 -28.20 -27.81 10.22
N ALA A 569 -28.81 -26.66 10.59
CA ALA A 569 -30.21 -26.66 11.06
C ALA A 569 -31.23 -26.90 9.92
N ASN A 570 -30.92 -26.41 8.71
CA ASN A 570 -31.81 -26.46 7.55
C ASN A 570 -31.06 -26.95 6.29
N PRO A 571 -30.63 -28.25 6.26
CA PRO A 571 -29.73 -28.72 5.20
C PRO A 571 -30.38 -28.77 3.82
N ASP A 572 -31.71 -28.88 3.75
CA ASP A 572 -32.50 -28.99 2.52
C ASP A 572 -32.96 -27.66 1.94
N GLU A 573 -32.63 -26.53 2.62
CA GLU A 573 -32.93 -25.21 2.10
C GLU A 573 -32.09 -24.90 0.85
N ALA A 574 -32.66 -24.13 -0.08
CA ALA A 574 -31.96 -23.69 -1.31
C ALA A 574 -30.90 -22.64 -0.99
N TRP A 575 -29.80 -23.07 -0.40
CA TRP A 575 -28.66 -22.22 -0.08
C TRP A 575 -27.97 -21.69 -1.35
N VAL A 576 -27.58 -20.43 -1.34
CA VAL A 576 -26.64 -19.90 -2.31
C VAL A 576 -25.25 -20.46 -1.99
N PRO A 577 -24.64 -21.26 -2.88
CA PRO A 577 -23.28 -21.75 -2.64
C PRO A 577 -22.30 -20.60 -2.51
N ARG A 578 -21.47 -20.61 -1.47
CA ARG A 578 -20.54 -19.51 -1.17
C ARG A 578 -19.15 -20.03 -0.82
N THR A 579 -18.15 -19.41 -1.41
CA THR A 579 -16.75 -19.60 -1.05
C THR A 579 -16.25 -18.28 -0.45
N VAL A 580 -15.98 -18.28 0.86
CA VAL A 580 -15.43 -17.11 1.57
C VAL A 580 -13.92 -17.17 1.52
N ILE A 581 -13.30 -16.14 0.98
CA ILE A 581 -11.86 -16.10 0.69
C ILE A 581 -11.21 -14.99 1.50
N PHE A 582 -10.33 -15.37 2.41
CA PHE A 582 -9.44 -14.47 3.14
C PHE A 582 -8.03 -14.50 2.57
N ALA A 583 -7.34 -13.38 2.62
CA ALA A 583 -5.91 -13.29 2.45
C ALA A 583 -5.38 -12.02 3.13
N GLY A 584 -4.17 -12.07 3.64
CA GLY A 584 -3.52 -10.92 4.25
C GLY A 584 -2.50 -11.33 5.30
N LYS A 585 -1.52 -10.47 5.50
CA LYS A 585 -0.46 -10.64 6.50
C LYS A 585 -0.87 -9.94 7.81
N ALA A 586 -0.57 -10.57 8.94
CA ALA A 586 -0.59 -9.94 10.26
C ALA A 586 0.81 -9.39 10.57
N ALA A 587 0.91 -8.23 11.24
CA ALA A 587 2.20 -7.76 11.74
C ALA A 587 2.81 -8.78 12.70
N SER A 588 4.14 -8.93 12.68
CA SER A 588 4.85 -10.02 13.39
C SER A 588 4.56 -10.06 14.88
N SER A 589 4.40 -8.89 15.52
CA SER A 589 4.08 -8.73 16.95
C SER A 589 2.59 -8.71 17.28
N TYR A 590 1.70 -8.76 16.27
CA TYR A 590 0.26 -8.60 16.48
C TYR A 590 -0.43 -9.93 16.76
N HIS A 591 -0.39 -10.38 18.01
CA HIS A 591 -0.88 -11.68 18.44
C HIS A 591 -2.36 -11.90 18.15
N THR A 592 -3.22 -10.91 18.41
CA THR A 592 -4.67 -11.01 18.13
C THR A 592 -4.92 -11.25 16.64
N ALA A 593 -4.24 -10.52 15.76
CA ALA A 593 -4.37 -10.72 14.30
C ALA A 593 -3.89 -12.12 13.87
N LYS A 594 -2.80 -12.63 14.45
CA LYS A 594 -2.33 -14.00 14.22
C LYS A 594 -3.33 -15.04 14.72
N SER A 595 -3.98 -14.80 15.86
CA SER A 595 -5.04 -15.66 16.38
C SER A 595 -6.27 -15.67 15.48
N ILE A 596 -6.61 -14.55 14.85
CA ILE A 596 -7.70 -14.48 13.85
C ILE A 596 -7.35 -15.33 12.61
N ILE A 597 -6.12 -15.29 12.11
CA ILE A 597 -5.67 -16.16 11.01
C ILE A 597 -5.84 -17.64 11.43
N ARG A 598 -5.41 -17.99 12.63
CA ARG A 598 -5.58 -19.36 13.15
C ARG A 598 -7.03 -19.78 13.22
N LEU A 599 -7.92 -18.91 13.72
CA LEU A 599 -9.36 -19.18 13.79
C LEU A 599 -9.96 -19.40 12.40
N ILE A 600 -9.57 -18.61 11.39
CA ILE A 600 -10.02 -18.81 10.00
C ILE A 600 -9.66 -20.23 9.52
N HIS A 601 -8.44 -20.68 9.79
CA HIS A 601 -7.98 -22.01 9.41
C HIS A 601 -8.70 -23.13 10.17
N ASP A 602 -8.89 -22.98 11.47
CA ASP A 602 -9.55 -23.97 12.30
C ASP A 602 -11.03 -24.09 11.93
N VAL A 603 -11.73 -22.98 11.73
CA VAL A 603 -13.12 -22.96 11.23
C VAL A 603 -13.21 -23.56 9.83
N GLY A 604 -12.28 -23.19 8.94
CA GLY A 604 -12.22 -23.73 7.57
C GLY A 604 -11.98 -25.23 7.55
N SER A 605 -11.12 -25.75 8.42
CA SER A 605 -10.86 -27.18 8.55
C SER A 605 -12.13 -27.96 8.93
N VAL A 606 -12.95 -27.43 9.83
CA VAL A 606 -14.22 -28.06 10.21
C VAL A 606 -15.23 -27.98 9.06
N ILE A 607 -15.47 -26.79 8.52
CA ILE A 607 -16.54 -26.57 7.53
C ILE A 607 -16.24 -27.28 6.20
N ASN A 608 -15.01 -27.20 5.71
CA ASN A 608 -14.64 -27.76 4.40
C ASN A 608 -14.70 -29.28 4.35
N ASN A 609 -14.56 -29.92 5.51
CA ASN A 609 -14.62 -31.39 5.65
C ASN A 609 -15.97 -31.93 6.18
N ASP A 610 -16.94 -31.06 6.46
CA ASP A 610 -18.26 -31.51 6.92
C ASP A 610 -19.15 -31.92 5.72
N PRO A 611 -19.47 -33.21 5.54
CA PRO A 611 -20.27 -33.70 4.40
C PRO A 611 -21.70 -33.15 4.39
N ARG A 612 -22.23 -32.69 5.52
CA ARG A 612 -23.56 -32.07 5.61
C ARG A 612 -23.62 -30.72 4.94
N VAL A 613 -22.47 -30.03 4.92
CA VAL A 613 -22.29 -28.72 4.27
C VAL A 613 -22.04 -28.89 2.77
N GLY A 614 -21.12 -29.79 2.40
CA GLY A 614 -20.73 -30.02 1.02
C GLY A 614 -20.20 -28.78 0.34
N ASP A 615 -20.75 -28.43 -0.83
CA ASP A 615 -20.37 -27.24 -1.61
C ASP A 615 -21.20 -25.99 -1.27
N LYS A 616 -22.13 -26.07 -0.28
CA LYS A 616 -22.94 -24.91 0.13
C LYS A 616 -22.10 -23.80 0.76
N LEU A 617 -21.00 -24.19 1.43
CA LEU A 617 -20.08 -23.25 2.07
C LEU A 617 -18.65 -23.80 2.08
N LYS A 618 -17.72 -22.99 1.63
CA LYS A 618 -16.26 -23.22 1.74
C LYS A 618 -15.59 -21.99 2.35
N LEU A 619 -14.57 -22.22 3.14
CA LEU A 619 -13.75 -21.18 3.75
C LEU A 619 -12.28 -21.38 3.37
N VAL A 620 -11.67 -20.36 2.80
CA VAL A 620 -10.31 -20.42 2.27
C VAL A 620 -9.49 -19.26 2.82
N PHE A 621 -8.25 -19.53 3.22
CA PHE A 621 -7.22 -18.52 3.43
C PHE A 621 -6.11 -18.72 2.41
N ILE A 622 -5.86 -17.69 1.59
CA ILE A 622 -4.77 -17.70 0.60
C ILE A 622 -3.52 -17.10 1.26
N PRO A 623 -2.43 -17.87 1.38
CA PRO A 623 -1.20 -17.38 2.01
C PRO A 623 -0.45 -16.38 1.12
N ASN A 624 0.45 -15.64 1.77
CA ASN A 624 1.41 -14.73 1.15
C ASN A 624 0.79 -13.70 0.20
N TYR A 625 -0.29 -13.06 0.62
CA TYR A 625 -0.95 -12.02 -0.16
C TYR A 625 0.02 -10.91 -0.58
N GLY A 626 0.10 -10.65 -1.86
CA GLY A 626 0.92 -9.64 -2.52
C GLY A 626 0.23 -9.11 -3.77
N VAL A 627 0.93 -8.32 -4.59
CA VAL A 627 0.35 -7.70 -5.80
C VAL A 627 -0.02 -8.76 -6.83
N SER A 628 0.86 -9.71 -7.12
CA SER A 628 0.60 -10.78 -8.10
C SER A 628 -0.58 -11.66 -7.71
N VAL A 629 -0.72 -11.95 -6.41
CA VAL A 629 -1.87 -12.70 -5.87
C VAL A 629 -3.16 -11.88 -5.99
N ALA A 630 -3.09 -10.57 -5.70
CA ALA A 630 -4.24 -9.67 -5.84
C ALA A 630 -4.74 -9.59 -7.28
N GLU A 631 -3.85 -9.59 -8.28
CA GLU A 631 -4.18 -9.58 -9.71
C GLU A 631 -4.97 -10.84 -10.15
N ILE A 632 -4.86 -11.94 -9.40
CA ILE A 632 -5.67 -13.15 -9.62
C ILE A 632 -7.01 -13.07 -8.86
N ILE A 633 -6.98 -12.59 -7.61
CA ILE A 633 -8.17 -12.56 -6.75
C ILE A 633 -9.19 -11.52 -7.23
N MET A 634 -8.74 -10.29 -7.53
CA MET A 634 -9.63 -9.15 -7.81
C MET A 634 -10.61 -9.42 -8.96
N PRO A 635 -10.19 -9.95 -10.13
CA PRO A 635 -11.10 -10.26 -11.22
C PRO A 635 -12.10 -11.38 -10.92
N GLY A 636 -11.72 -12.35 -10.07
CA GLY A 636 -12.56 -13.50 -9.70
C GLY A 636 -13.57 -13.23 -8.58
N ALA A 637 -13.50 -12.07 -7.91
CA ALA A 637 -14.39 -11.76 -6.80
C ALA A 637 -15.81 -11.41 -7.27
N ASP A 638 -16.84 -11.93 -6.59
CA ASP A 638 -18.24 -11.53 -6.76
C ASP A 638 -18.63 -10.49 -5.70
N LEU A 639 -18.25 -10.71 -4.44
CA LEU A 639 -18.53 -9.83 -3.30
C LEU A 639 -17.25 -9.34 -2.66
N SER A 640 -17.22 -8.07 -2.32
CA SER A 640 -16.07 -7.34 -1.74
C SER A 640 -16.40 -6.91 -0.31
N GLU A 641 -15.70 -7.49 0.67
CA GLU A 641 -15.87 -7.22 2.11
C GLU A 641 -15.08 -5.99 2.55
N GLN A 642 -15.79 -4.88 2.80
CA GLN A 642 -15.23 -3.60 3.20
C GLN A 642 -15.87 -3.14 4.53
N ILE A 643 -15.70 -3.97 5.55
CA ILE A 643 -16.50 -4.00 6.78
C ILE A 643 -15.79 -3.42 8.01
N SER A 644 -14.86 -2.48 7.83
CA SER A 644 -14.22 -1.74 8.94
C SER A 644 -15.27 -1.04 9.83
N THR A 645 -14.92 -0.79 11.09
CA THR A 645 -15.76 0.05 11.94
C THR A 645 -15.82 1.46 11.36
N ALA A 646 -17.01 2.05 11.23
CA ALA A 646 -17.17 3.37 10.64
C ALA A 646 -16.32 4.43 11.34
N GLY A 647 -15.55 5.20 10.54
CA GLY A 647 -14.60 6.19 11.03
C GLY A 647 -13.20 5.64 11.35
N THR A 648 -12.84 4.43 10.89
CA THR A 648 -11.52 3.84 11.15
C THR A 648 -10.68 3.62 9.89
N GLU A 649 -11.29 3.28 8.75
CA GLU A 649 -10.57 3.14 7.48
C GLU A 649 -10.51 4.50 6.76
N ALA A 650 -9.34 5.07 6.64
CA ALA A 650 -9.17 6.39 6.02
C ALA A 650 -9.69 6.45 4.56
N SER A 651 -9.45 5.43 3.78
CA SER A 651 -9.94 5.33 2.41
C SER A 651 -10.20 3.88 2.02
N GLY A 652 -9.18 3.03 2.09
CA GLY A 652 -9.11 1.77 1.35
C GLY A 652 -8.83 2.01 -0.14
N THR A 653 -8.20 1.04 -0.79
CA THR A 653 -8.05 0.98 -2.25
C THR A 653 -8.41 -0.41 -2.80
N GLY A 654 -8.53 -1.41 -1.93
CA GLY A 654 -9.04 -2.74 -2.30
C GLY A 654 -10.48 -2.68 -2.79
N ASN A 655 -11.32 -1.86 -2.13
CA ASN A 655 -12.69 -1.57 -2.54
C ASN A 655 -12.78 -1.05 -4.00
N MET A 656 -11.91 -0.12 -4.38
CA MET A 656 -11.85 0.44 -5.74
C MET A 656 -11.46 -0.63 -6.77
N LYS A 657 -10.45 -1.46 -6.48
CA LYS A 657 -9.95 -2.52 -7.36
C LYS A 657 -10.98 -3.61 -7.61
N LEU A 658 -11.65 -4.04 -6.53
CA LEU A 658 -12.70 -5.06 -6.58
C LEU A 658 -13.92 -4.57 -7.37
N ALA A 659 -14.40 -3.35 -7.09
CA ALA A 659 -15.50 -2.74 -7.82
C ALA A 659 -15.16 -2.50 -9.30
N LEU A 660 -13.93 -2.08 -9.60
CA LEU A 660 -13.42 -1.91 -10.96
C LEU A 660 -13.43 -3.22 -11.77
N ASN A 661 -13.37 -4.37 -11.08
CA ASN A 661 -13.47 -5.70 -11.67
C ASN A 661 -14.87 -6.32 -11.54
N GLY A 662 -15.88 -5.54 -11.19
CA GLY A 662 -17.28 -5.95 -11.16
C GLY A 662 -17.68 -6.75 -9.91
N ALA A 663 -16.94 -6.66 -8.80
CA ALA A 663 -17.42 -7.14 -7.51
C ALA A 663 -18.37 -6.11 -6.88
N LEU A 664 -19.46 -6.58 -6.28
CA LEU A 664 -20.34 -5.74 -5.46
C LEU A 664 -19.72 -5.58 -4.07
N THR A 665 -19.81 -4.39 -3.51
CA THR A 665 -19.29 -4.14 -2.17
C THR A 665 -20.36 -4.35 -1.10
N ILE A 666 -20.04 -5.15 -0.07
CA ILE A 666 -20.69 -5.07 1.23
C ILE A 666 -19.76 -4.33 2.19
N GLY A 667 -20.25 -3.31 2.86
CA GLY A 667 -19.41 -2.47 3.69
C GLY A 667 -20.17 -1.56 4.63
N THR A 668 -19.41 -0.84 5.42
CA THR A 668 -19.89 0.25 6.29
C THR A 668 -19.78 1.59 5.59
N ASP A 669 -20.48 2.62 6.10
CA ASP A 669 -20.29 4.01 5.70
C ASP A 669 -18.94 4.52 6.25
N ASP A 670 -17.83 4.08 5.60
CA ASP A 670 -16.47 4.36 6.02
C ASP A 670 -15.55 4.57 4.81
N GLY A 671 -14.53 5.39 4.96
CA GLY A 671 -13.52 5.65 3.95
C GLY A 671 -14.12 5.95 2.57
N ALA A 672 -13.54 5.37 1.54
CA ALA A 672 -13.99 5.53 0.16
C ALA A 672 -15.27 4.75 -0.19
N ASN A 673 -15.80 3.90 0.70
CA ASN A 673 -17.09 3.23 0.45
C ASN A 673 -18.22 4.25 0.24
N ILE A 674 -18.16 5.40 0.94
CA ILE A 674 -19.14 6.48 0.80
C ILE A 674 -19.10 7.05 -0.62
N GLU A 675 -17.91 7.37 -1.10
CA GLU A 675 -17.73 7.93 -2.46
C GLU A 675 -18.04 6.88 -3.54
N ILE A 676 -17.72 5.59 -3.29
CA ILE A 676 -18.16 4.50 -4.18
C ILE A 676 -19.68 4.48 -4.26
N ARG A 677 -20.38 4.50 -3.11
CA ARG A 677 -21.85 4.53 -3.07
C ARG A 677 -22.44 5.69 -3.87
N GLN A 678 -21.85 6.88 -3.72
CA GLN A 678 -22.27 8.07 -4.46
C GLN A 678 -22.14 7.92 -5.98
N ASN A 679 -21.12 7.19 -6.44
CA ASN A 679 -20.84 7.02 -7.87
C ASN A 679 -21.56 5.82 -8.50
N VAL A 680 -21.79 4.75 -7.74
CA VAL A 680 -22.49 3.57 -8.27
C VAL A 680 -24.01 3.63 -8.01
N GLY A 681 -24.47 4.38 -7.01
CA GLY A 681 -25.85 4.45 -6.55
C GLY A 681 -26.17 3.44 -5.43
N ASP A 682 -27.11 3.78 -4.57
CA ASP A 682 -27.48 3.02 -3.36
C ASP A 682 -27.91 1.57 -3.65
N ASP A 683 -28.54 1.33 -4.81
CA ASP A 683 -28.98 -0.01 -5.21
C ASP A 683 -27.84 -0.96 -5.59
N ASN A 684 -26.66 -0.44 -5.87
CA ASN A 684 -25.51 -1.18 -6.40
C ASN A 684 -24.42 -1.47 -5.37
N ILE A 685 -24.71 -1.24 -4.09
CA ILE A 685 -23.82 -1.46 -2.94
C ILE A 685 -24.65 -1.90 -1.74
N PHE A 686 -24.07 -2.69 -0.85
CA PHE A 686 -24.71 -3.15 0.38
C PHE A 686 -24.08 -2.45 1.57
N ILE A 687 -24.77 -1.48 2.17
CA ILE A 687 -24.30 -0.77 3.36
C ILE A 687 -25.01 -1.30 4.59
N PHE A 688 -24.25 -1.48 5.68
CA PHE A 688 -24.75 -1.92 6.99
C PHE A 688 -24.03 -1.22 8.14
N GLY A 689 -24.53 -1.44 9.36
CA GLY A 689 -23.88 -1.09 10.61
C GLY A 689 -24.00 0.39 10.99
N LEU A 690 -23.37 0.70 12.10
CA LEU A 690 -23.34 2.05 12.69
C LEU A 690 -22.56 3.02 11.79
N LYS A 691 -23.02 4.25 11.73
CA LYS A 691 -22.29 5.36 11.10
C LYS A 691 -21.32 6.00 12.09
N THR A 692 -20.34 6.76 11.58
CA THR A 692 -19.30 7.39 12.42
C THR A 692 -19.85 8.18 13.61
N PRO A 693 -20.90 9.05 13.49
CA PRO A 693 -21.46 9.74 14.65
C PRO A 693 -22.11 8.78 15.66
N GLU A 694 -22.73 7.68 15.18
CA GLU A 694 -23.37 6.68 16.04
C GLU A 694 -22.31 5.87 16.82
N VAL A 695 -21.19 5.52 16.17
CA VAL A 695 -20.02 4.90 16.82
C VAL A 695 -19.49 5.80 17.92
N GLN A 696 -19.33 7.09 17.64
CA GLN A 696 -18.84 8.06 18.63
C GLN A 696 -19.82 8.23 19.80
N ALA A 697 -21.11 8.36 19.52
CA ALA A 697 -22.16 8.47 20.54
C ALA A 697 -22.21 7.21 21.42
N LEU A 698 -22.11 6.02 20.82
CA LEU A 698 -22.11 4.76 21.56
C LEU A 698 -20.89 4.61 22.47
N ARG A 699 -19.71 5.05 22.02
CA ARG A 699 -18.50 5.11 22.86
C ARG A 699 -18.68 6.06 24.05
N GLN A 700 -19.22 7.25 23.81
CA GLN A 700 -19.43 8.26 24.84
C GLN A 700 -20.48 7.84 25.87
N SER A 701 -21.52 7.12 25.46
CA SER A 701 -22.56 6.62 26.35
C SER A 701 -22.15 5.40 27.18
N GLY A 702 -20.98 4.82 26.89
CA GLY A 702 -20.47 3.61 27.55
C GLY A 702 -20.96 2.35 26.86
N TYR A 703 -20.28 1.97 25.78
CA TYR A 703 -20.55 0.72 25.07
C TYR A 703 -20.35 -0.53 25.93
N ILE A 704 -21.38 -1.39 26.01
CA ILE A 704 -21.34 -2.64 26.76
C ILE A 704 -21.60 -3.81 25.78
N SER A 705 -20.51 -4.43 25.30
CA SER A 705 -20.56 -5.53 24.34
C SER A 705 -21.36 -6.75 24.85
N ARG A 706 -21.35 -6.98 26.17
CA ARG A 706 -22.11 -8.05 26.84
C ARG A 706 -23.62 -8.00 26.56
N HIS A 707 -24.21 -6.82 26.40
CA HIS A 707 -25.63 -6.69 26.09
C HIS A 707 -25.99 -7.33 24.75
N TYR A 708 -25.13 -7.22 23.75
CA TYR A 708 -25.33 -7.82 22.42
C TYR A 708 -25.20 -9.34 22.48
N TYR A 709 -24.21 -9.86 23.24
CA TYR A 709 -24.08 -11.27 23.49
C TYR A 709 -25.32 -11.87 24.16
N ASP A 710 -25.83 -11.22 25.20
CA ASP A 710 -26.99 -11.72 25.97
C ASP A 710 -28.31 -11.58 25.19
N SER A 711 -28.46 -10.57 24.33
CA SER A 711 -29.71 -10.28 23.61
C SER A 711 -29.84 -10.94 22.24
N LEU A 712 -28.75 -11.40 21.63
CA LEU A 712 -28.73 -11.97 20.29
C LEU A 712 -28.42 -13.48 20.33
N PRO A 713 -29.44 -14.38 20.29
CA PRO A 713 -29.23 -15.83 20.43
C PRO A 713 -28.27 -16.42 19.38
N ALA A 714 -28.31 -15.93 18.14
CA ALA A 714 -27.43 -16.41 17.08
C ALA A 714 -25.97 -16.02 17.37
N LEU A 715 -25.72 -14.78 17.79
CA LEU A 715 -24.37 -14.31 18.19
C LEU A 715 -23.85 -15.10 19.38
N LYS A 716 -24.71 -15.31 20.40
CA LYS A 716 -24.35 -16.13 21.56
C LYS A 716 -23.95 -17.54 21.18
N SER A 717 -24.73 -18.19 20.34
CA SER A 717 -24.45 -19.55 19.85
C SER A 717 -23.11 -19.65 19.14
N VAL A 718 -22.78 -18.65 18.32
CA VAL A 718 -21.51 -18.60 17.57
C VAL A 718 -20.33 -18.38 18.52
N LEU A 719 -20.43 -17.42 19.45
CA LEU A 719 -19.34 -17.14 20.40
C LEU A 719 -19.13 -18.30 21.37
N ASP A 720 -20.21 -18.94 21.85
CA ASP A 720 -20.14 -20.13 22.71
C ASP A 720 -19.49 -21.32 21.97
N ALA A 721 -19.76 -21.49 20.67
CA ALA A 721 -19.14 -22.53 19.86
C ALA A 721 -17.62 -22.29 19.68
N VAL A 722 -17.22 -21.04 19.49
CA VAL A 722 -15.81 -20.67 19.40
C VAL A 722 -15.09 -20.84 20.72
N ALA A 723 -15.66 -20.33 21.82
CA ALA A 723 -15.07 -20.44 23.15
C ALA A 723 -15.06 -21.88 23.70
N GLY A 724 -16.08 -22.68 23.33
CA GLY A 724 -16.24 -24.07 23.77
C GLY A 724 -15.38 -25.08 23.00
N GLY A 725 -14.53 -24.64 22.07
CA GLY A 725 -13.57 -25.51 21.38
C GLY A 725 -14.16 -26.32 20.23
N GLN A 726 -15.36 -25.96 19.71
CA GLN A 726 -15.96 -26.64 18.56
C GLN A 726 -15.02 -26.66 17.34
N PHE A 727 -14.23 -25.59 17.15
CA PHE A 727 -13.31 -25.44 16.03
C PHE A 727 -11.86 -25.74 16.42
N SER A 728 -11.58 -26.03 17.69
CA SER A 728 -10.25 -26.38 18.21
C SER A 728 -10.34 -27.54 19.20
N PRO A 729 -10.79 -28.73 18.78
CA PRO A 729 -11.01 -29.85 19.69
C PRO A 729 -9.70 -30.37 20.31
N ASP A 730 -8.57 -30.14 19.67
CA ASP A 730 -7.22 -30.41 20.17
C ASP A 730 -6.81 -29.50 21.34
N GLU A 731 -7.35 -28.28 21.40
CA GLU A 731 -7.11 -27.30 22.46
C GLU A 731 -8.40 -26.49 22.70
N PRO A 732 -9.38 -27.03 23.47
CA PRO A 732 -10.72 -26.44 23.57
C PRO A 732 -10.74 -24.98 24.07
N ASN A 733 -9.78 -24.55 24.88
CA ASN A 733 -9.71 -23.20 25.40
C ASN A 733 -8.91 -22.21 24.51
N ARG A 734 -8.48 -22.62 23.31
CA ARG A 734 -7.64 -21.81 22.42
C ARG A 734 -8.21 -20.41 22.19
N TYR A 735 -9.50 -20.28 21.99
CA TYR A 735 -10.19 -19.03 21.67
C TYR A 735 -10.99 -18.44 22.84
N GLY A 736 -11.01 -19.10 23.98
CA GLY A 736 -11.66 -18.59 25.20
C GLY A 736 -11.25 -17.16 25.52
N PRO A 737 -9.95 -16.83 25.64
CA PRO A 737 -9.49 -15.49 25.94
C PRO A 737 -9.92 -14.43 24.90
N MET A 738 -10.01 -14.78 23.61
CA MET A 738 -10.48 -13.87 22.57
C MET A 738 -11.97 -13.54 22.76
N VAL A 739 -12.81 -14.54 22.99
CA VAL A 739 -14.24 -14.38 23.22
C VAL A 739 -14.50 -13.64 24.55
N ASP A 740 -13.79 -14.00 25.60
CA ASP A 740 -13.88 -13.32 26.91
C ASP A 740 -13.53 -11.84 26.78
N SER A 741 -12.49 -11.51 26.00
CA SER A 741 -12.14 -10.11 25.73
C SER A 741 -13.26 -9.36 25.01
N LEU A 742 -13.83 -9.95 23.94
CA LEU A 742 -14.94 -9.34 23.21
C LEU A 742 -16.14 -9.05 24.09
N ILE A 743 -16.54 -10.03 24.92
CA ILE A 743 -17.70 -9.91 25.81
C ILE A 743 -17.39 -9.00 27.03
N GLY A 744 -16.16 -9.02 27.52
CA GLY A 744 -15.69 -8.33 28.71
C GLY A 744 -15.36 -6.85 28.53
N GLY A 745 -15.64 -6.25 27.37
CA GLY A 745 -15.38 -4.83 27.09
C GLY A 745 -14.17 -4.55 26.19
N GLY A 746 -13.50 -5.57 25.66
CA GLY A 746 -12.41 -5.45 24.69
C GLY A 746 -12.88 -5.31 23.22
N ASP A 747 -14.18 -5.22 22.96
CA ASP A 747 -14.73 -4.97 21.62
C ASP A 747 -14.61 -3.50 21.22
N HIS A 748 -13.40 -3.00 21.11
CA HIS A 748 -13.11 -1.60 20.81
C HIS A 748 -13.62 -1.17 19.42
N TYR A 749 -13.83 -2.13 18.52
CA TYR A 749 -14.28 -1.89 17.14
C TYR A 749 -15.77 -2.20 16.94
N MET A 750 -16.54 -2.36 18.00
CA MET A 750 -18.01 -2.53 18.00
C MET A 750 -18.50 -3.65 17.05
N LEU A 751 -17.75 -4.74 17.02
CA LEU A 751 -18.03 -5.89 16.18
C LEU A 751 -19.38 -6.51 16.55
N LEU A 752 -19.65 -6.66 17.87
CA LEU A 752 -20.90 -7.25 18.35
C LEU A 752 -22.10 -6.35 18.09
N ALA A 753 -21.92 -5.01 18.11
CA ALA A 753 -23.00 -4.05 17.81
C ALA A 753 -23.46 -4.13 16.35
N ASP A 754 -22.55 -4.34 15.41
CA ASP A 754 -22.86 -4.40 13.99
C ASP A 754 -23.22 -5.81 13.49
N TYR A 755 -23.06 -6.86 14.32
CA TYR A 755 -23.25 -8.24 13.91
C TYR A 755 -24.63 -8.50 13.29
N ALA A 756 -25.71 -8.10 13.94
CA ALA A 756 -27.08 -8.38 13.46
C ALA A 756 -27.34 -7.72 12.09
N SER A 757 -26.96 -6.45 11.95
CA SER A 757 -27.11 -5.68 10.70
C SER A 757 -26.26 -6.30 9.57
N TYR A 758 -25.06 -6.80 9.88
CA TYR A 758 -24.20 -7.48 8.93
C TYR A 758 -24.83 -8.79 8.44
N VAL A 759 -25.30 -9.65 9.34
CA VAL A 759 -25.95 -10.91 9.00
C VAL A 759 -27.21 -10.69 8.14
N GLU A 760 -28.04 -9.71 8.50
CA GLU A 760 -29.22 -9.34 7.71
C GLU A 760 -28.84 -8.87 6.29
N THR A 761 -27.80 -8.06 6.20
CA THR A 761 -27.32 -7.56 4.90
C THR A 761 -26.75 -8.69 4.04
N GLN A 762 -26.10 -9.69 4.62
CA GLN A 762 -25.61 -10.87 3.93
C GLN A 762 -26.77 -11.74 3.35
N LEU A 763 -27.93 -11.76 3.99
CA LEU A 763 -29.13 -12.40 3.42
C LEU A 763 -29.63 -11.63 2.17
N ARG A 764 -29.60 -10.29 2.21
CA ARG A 764 -29.94 -9.47 1.02
C ARG A 764 -28.97 -9.71 -0.14
N VAL A 765 -27.70 -9.97 0.16
CA VAL A 765 -26.70 -10.37 -0.85
C VAL A 765 -27.09 -11.70 -1.50
N ASP A 766 -27.44 -12.72 -0.70
CA ASP A 766 -27.91 -14.01 -1.23
C ASP A 766 -29.15 -13.87 -2.12
N ASP A 767 -30.14 -13.07 -1.68
CA ASP A 767 -31.37 -12.83 -2.45
C ASP A 767 -31.10 -12.21 -3.81
N LEU A 768 -30.18 -11.26 -3.90
CA LEU A 768 -29.80 -10.68 -5.18
C LEU A 768 -29.05 -11.69 -6.05
N TYR A 769 -28.12 -12.48 -5.47
CA TYR A 769 -27.31 -13.44 -6.22
C TYR A 769 -28.15 -14.54 -6.87
N ARG A 770 -29.32 -14.88 -6.31
CA ARG A 770 -30.30 -15.81 -6.93
C ARG A 770 -30.86 -15.32 -8.27
N THR A 771 -30.63 -14.05 -8.62
CA THR A 771 -31.08 -13.45 -9.88
C THR A 771 -29.86 -12.98 -10.70
N PRO A 772 -29.19 -13.88 -11.47
CA PRO A 772 -27.92 -13.59 -12.15
C PRO A 772 -27.95 -12.35 -13.06
N ALA A 773 -29.05 -12.11 -13.77
CA ALA A 773 -29.16 -10.95 -14.63
C ALA A 773 -29.12 -9.62 -13.85
N LYS A 774 -29.81 -9.56 -12.69
CA LYS A 774 -29.80 -8.39 -11.81
C LYS A 774 -28.43 -8.22 -11.13
N TRP A 775 -27.80 -9.32 -10.73
CA TRP A 775 -26.43 -9.28 -10.18
C TRP A 775 -25.47 -8.71 -11.21
N CYS A 776 -25.51 -9.23 -12.44
CA CYS A 776 -24.68 -8.74 -13.55
C CYS A 776 -24.91 -7.27 -13.87
N GLU A 777 -26.18 -6.82 -13.90
CA GLU A 777 -26.52 -5.41 -14.11
C GLU A 777 -25.86 -4.52 -13.06
N ARG A 778 -25.88 -4.91 -11.77
CA ARG A 778 -25.24 -4.17 -10.70
C ARG A 778 -23.72 -4.24 -10.75
N ALA A 779 -23.16 -5.41 -11.15
CA ALA A 779 -21.72 -5.54 -11.36
C ALA A 779 -21.20 -4.61 -12.45
N ILE A 780 -21.90 -4.52 -13.58
CA ILE A 780 -21.58 -3.59 -14.67
C ILE A 780 -21.70 -2.13 -14.20
N ALA A 781 -22.73 -1.80 -13.41
CA ALA A 781 -22.91 -0.46 -12.84
C ALA A 781 -21.76 -0.08 -11.90
N ASN A 782 -21.24 -1.06 -11.12
CA ASN A 782 -20.05 -0.83 -10.31
C ASN A 782 -18.83 -0.49 -11.16
N VAL A 783 -18.54 -1.25 -12.22
CA VAL A 783 -17.44 -0.93 -13.14
C VAL A 783 -17.64 0.46 -13.74
N ALA A 784 -18.85 0.79 -14.20
CA ALA A 784 -19.18 2.09 -14.80
C ALA A 784 -18.95 3.27 -13.85
N GLY A 785 -19.21 3.07 -12.55
CA GLY A 785 -19.06 4.11 -11.53
C GLY A 785 -17.62 4.35 -11.05
N MET A 786 -16.64 3.57 -11.53
CA MET A 786 -15.26 3.65 -11.00
C MET A 786 -14.38 4.71 -11.66
N GLY A 787 -14.88 5.51 -12.56
CA GLY A 787 -14.11 6.54 -13.28
C GLY A 787 -13.33 7.48 -12.35
N VAL A 788 -13.99 7.99 -11.33
CA VAL A 788 -13.40 8.93 -10.34
C VAL A 788 -12.27 8.32 -9.51
N PHE A 789 -12.17 6.99 -9.43
CA PHE A 789 -11.14 6.31 -8.65
C PHE A 789 -9.87 5.99 -9.45
N SER A 790 -9.62 6.74 -10.51
CA SER A 790 -8.35 6.73 -11.24
C SER A 790 -7.25 7.44 -10.45
N SER A 791 -6.09 6.81 -10.27
CA SER A 791 -4.91 7.48 -9.71
C SER A 791 -4.40 8.61 -10.62
N ASP A 792 -4.70 8.59 -11.93
CA ASP A 792 -4.37 9.70 -12.83
C ASP A 792 -5.16 10.97 -12.47
N ARG A 793 -6.45 10.83 -12.15
CA ARG A 793 -7.27 11.93 -11.62
C ARG A 793 -6.67 12.45 -10.32
N THR A 794 -6.37 11.55 -9.38
CA THR A 794 -5.77 11.91 -8.08
C THR A 794 -4.47 12.69 -8.27
N ILE A 795 -3.58 12.23 -9.13
CA ILE A 795 -2.29 12.88 -9.40
C ILE A 795 -2.47 14.26 -10.05
N ARG A 796 -3.41 14.43 -10.98
CA ARG A 796 -3.74 15.76 -11.53
C ARG A 796 -4.25 16.73 -10.47
N GLU A 797 -5.00 16.24 -9.49
CA GLU A 797 -5.47 17.07 -8.36
C GLU A 797 -4.32 17.46 -7.44
N TYR A 798 -3.44 16.53 -7.06
CA TYR A 798 -2.22 16.82 -6.32
C TYR A 798 -1.34 17.84 -7.05
N ALA A 799 -1.12 17.65 -8.35
CA ALA A 799 -0.31 18.55 -9.17
C ALA A 799 -0.84 19.98 -9.14
N ARG A 800 -2.16 20.14 -9.28
CA ARG A 800 -2.81 21.46 -9.32
C ARG A 800 -2.91 22.11 -7.93
N GLN A 801 -3.37 21.37 -6.91
CA GLN A 801 -3.79 21.93 -5.62
C GLN A 801 -2.69 21.95 -4.56
N ILE A 802 -1.70 21.05 -4.66
CA ILE A 802 -0.65 20.87 -3.65
C ILE A 802 0.73 21.19 -4.21
N TRP A 803 1.10 20.53 -5.32
CA TRP A 803 2.47 20.64 -5.83
C TRP A 803 2.67 21.83 -6.77
N HIS A 804 1.62 22.38 -7.37
CA HIS A 804 1.68 23.45 -8.36
C HIS A 804 2.67 23.14 -9.49
N ILE A 805 2.51 21.95 -10.10
CA ILE A 805 3.33 21.45 -11.19
C ILE A 805 2.42 21.17 -12.38
N GLU A 806 2.77 21.74 -13.53
CA GLU A 806 2.11 21.43 -14.79
C GLU A 806 2.76 20.21 -15.44
N PRO A 807 1.97 19.34 -16.12
CA PRO A 807 2.52 18.28 -16.94
C PRO A 807 3.43 18.84 -18.02
N ASP A 808 4.54 18.15 -18.32
CA ASP A 808 5.33 18.46 -19.51
C ASP A 808 4.46 18.20 -20.75
N THR A 809 4.33 19.20 -21.60
CA THR A 809 3.74 19.03 -22.92
C THR A 809 4.73 18.24 -23.78
N LEU A 810 4.49 16.94 -23.91
CA LEU A 810 5.29 16.05 -24.76
C LEU A 810 4.78 16.02 -26.18
#